data_743d71dfe4ef4fe260e5001b254ce29a
#
_entry.id   743d71dfe4ef4fe260e5001b254ce29a
#
_cell.length_a   1.000
_cell.length_b   1.000
_cell.length_c   1.000
_cell.angle_alpha   90.00
_cell.angle_beta   90.00
_cell.angle_gamma   90.00
#
_symmetry.space_group_name_H-M   'P 1'
#
loop_
_entity.id
_entity.type
_entity.pdbx_description
1 polymer ?
#
loop_
_entity_poly.entity_id
_entity_poly.type
_entity_poly.pdbx_seq_one_letter_code
_entity_poly.pdbx_strand_id
1 'polypeptide(L)'
;MTKPVTSPSALDRVRGWLVAAGVLGALIGFGAVLNTHIPIEKWLFWKFAIPIVGALFWLLSCFVVGLAVVQRLTPDLPIRERLIQATACGVYAFYLLNFMGGILGLFSAAWAIALPSAMFTLGAIASREQLSELWGRRSSLSEFSFGSTKLWHAALVVFGIACLAGLYLSILSPKNTAFDSVWYHLGLGQGWAAEGAIRRSQEGWLYEGLPNMAAVIYSWGFQLPTFDLFQTTALAAHIEFLLFLVTLASIPVLVEWLVPDTRAGIAWVALFLFPSVFIYDAGLHTGNDHIAAFWAIPIFLACRRAWVSLDWRNGLLLAICAAGALMTKYQAISLIVGPALLITGRAIYLAIKDRRNLAWLLGPTTVVVAGIVLTSPLWAKNWAWYGDPLFPALHRHLTPDPWNADMSSLMEWNWERQVRRPRGTVLEQVSQTLAAGWGYAFGSYTAGRFHGQMPYFGSLFTLSVLWLPFLRGTKRTWALFFATQLGIFTWFAFSHVERYLQLLLPWMACVVVAGLILTWRQARLARIPLVALIAMQVVWGGDALFIRSHAMIRDLPMVHSARLIESGYKGNWALRERVFDPLQSIGDALPADSSVLLHELNPRLGLGARVVTDMSGLQTGIRYGLLESPQQVYELYQDLGITHVVWARRKAIGFDSLGGDLRFFEFVNTIKRPKTAGSFYYGPMPGEAPEFQSSNVVLYAGCRATFEPGFFYVRDLNVRDRQPAKIKGFKPIPDDEVEFEEAMGDVDFIVYGPKCGNGVPRPGRQFTHVATRKDEQLWIRKR
;
A
#
# COMPACT_ATOMS: atom_id res chain seq x y z
N MET A 1 7.74 -31.53 -47.78
CA MET A 1 9.21 -31.77 -47.89
C MET A 1 9.91 -30.56 -47.28
N THR A 2 10.30 -30.67 -46.03
CA THR A 2 11.13 -29.64 -45.36
C THR A 2 12.58 -29.87 -45.77
N LYS A 3 13.22 -28.87 -46.42
CA LYS A 3 14.63 -28.90 -46.72
C LYS A 3 15.41 -29.10 -45.41
N PRO A 4 16.40 -29.99 -45.36
CA PRO A 4 17.24 -30.12 -44.19
C PRO A 4 18.01 -28.82 -43.96
N VAL A 5 17.91 -28.28 -42.74
CA VAL A 5 18.70 -27.14 -42.31
C VAL A 5 20.15 -27.61 -42.28
N THR A 6 20.91 -27.28 -43.32
CA THR A 6 22.37 -27.55 -43.39
C THR A 6 23.02 -26.69 -42.29
N SER A 7 23.86 -27.31 -41.48
CA SER A 7 24.69 -26.60 -40.49
C SER A 7 25.52 -25.52 -41.20
N PRO A 8 25.60 -24.29 -40.66
CA PRO A 8 26.33 -23.20 -41.29
C PRO A 8 27.80 -23.59 -41.49
N SER A 9 28.32 -23.30 -42.67
CA SER A 9 29.73 -23.58 -43.04
C SER A 9 30.68 -22.82 -42.11
N ALA A 10 31.93 -23.29 -42.00
CA ALA A 10 32.96 -22.59 -41.24
C ALA A 10 33.12 -21.13 -41.69
N LEU A 11 32.97 -20.90 -42.99
CA LEU A 11 33.03 -19.56 -43.60
C LEU A 11 31.84 -18.66 -43.17
N ASP A 12 30.65 -19.21 -43.06
CA ASP A 12 29.46 -18.48 -42.59
C ASP A 12 29.57 -18.08 -41.12
N ARG A 13 30.18 -18.93 -40.32
CA ARG A 13 30.47 -18.60 -38.90
C ARG A 13 31.50 -17.50 -38.80
N VAL A 14 32.59 -17.52 -39.56
CA VAL A 14 33.61 -16.45 -39.58
C VAL A 14 32.99 -15.12 -40.03
N ARG A 15 32.20 -15.14 -41.13
CA ARG A 15 31.42 -13.95 -41.53
C ARG A 15 30.53 -13.42 -40.45
N GLY A 16 29.81 -14.30 -39.76
CA GLY A 16 28.96 -13.91 -38.64
C GLY A 16 29.73 -13.17 -37.53
N TRP A 17 30.88 -13.67 -37.16
CA TRP A 17 31.76 -13.04 -36.17
C TRP A 17 32.32 -11.68 -36.64
N LEU A 18 32.72 -11.56 -37.91
CA LEU A 18 33.20 -10.30 -38.47
C LEU A 18 32.08 -9.23 -38.51
N VAL A 19 30.87 -9.62 -38.87
CA VAL A 19 29.71 -8.72 -38.82
C VAL A 19 29.42 -8.30 -37.38
N ALA A 20 29.43 -9.24 -36.46
CA ALA A 20 29.19 -8.90 -35.03
C ALA A 20 30.28 -7.97 -34.49
N ALA A 21 31.54 -8.19 -34.80
CA ALA A 21 32.66 -7.33 -34.44
C ALA A 21 32.54 -5.94 -35.06
N GLY A 22 32.12 -5.85 -36.33
CA GLY A 22 31.85 -4.57 -37.03
C GLY A 22 30.71 -3.77 -36.40
N VAL A 23 29.60 -4.46 -36.04
CA VAL A 23 28.46 -3.82 -35.36
C VAL A 23 28.86 -3.36 -33.95
N LEU A 24 29.65 -4.16 -33.22
CA LEU A 24 30.16 -3.78 -31.90
C LEU A 24 31.10 -2.57 -31.99
N GLY A 25 32.02 -2.56 -32.99
CA GLY A 25 32.88 -1.41 -33.24
C GLY A 25 32.09 -0.13 -33.60
N ALA A 26 31.06 -0.27 -34.41
CA ALA A 26 30.16 0.85 -34.71
C ALA A 26 29.40 1.34 -33.46
N LEU A 27 28.92 0.44 -32.61
CA LEU A 27 28.25 0.77 -31.36
C LEU A 27 29.18 1.53 -30.40
N ILE A 28 30.41 1.07 -30.23
CA ILE A 28 31.42 1.72 -29.38
C ILE A 28 31.77 3.10 -29.95
N GLY A 29 32.04 3.21 -31.28
CA GLY A 29 32.36 4.47 -31.91
C GLY A 29 31.23 5.49 -31.81
N PHE A 30 29.99 5.06 -32.07
CA PHE A 30 28.81 5.92 -31.92
C PHE A 30 28.60 6.34 -30.45
N GLY A 31 28.74 5.40 -29.48
CA GLY A 31 28.67 5.70 -28.07
C GLY A 31 29.71 6.74 -27.64
N ALA A 32 30.96 6.62 -28.14
CA ALA A 32 32.00 7.60 -27.87
C ALA A 32 31.65 9.00 -28.39
N VAL A 33 31.11 9.10 -29.62
CA VAL A 33 30.64 10.37 -30.17
C VAL A 33 29.50 10.97 -29.35
N LEU A 34 28.50 10.15 -28.95
CA LEU A 34 27.40 10.64 -28.13
C LEU A 34 27.88 11.13 -26.76
N ASN A 35 28.84 10.44 -26.16
CA ASN A 35 29.41 10.77 -24.86
C ASN A 35 30.15 12.13 -24.85
N THR A 36 30.68 12.58 -26.01
CA THR A 36 31.30 13.89 -26.12
C THR A 36 30.28 15.02 -26.08
N HIS A 37 29.04 14.79 -26.50
CA HIS A 37 27.99 15.79 -26.46
C HIS A 37 27.28 15.86 -25.10
N ILE A 38 26.83 14.72 -24.60
CA ILE A 38 26.20 14.58 -23.28
C ILE A 38 26.69 13.27 -22.67
N PRO A 39 27.39 13.30 -21.54
CA PRO A 39 27.91 12.09 -20.88
C PRO A 39 26.79 11.05 -20.72
N ILE A 40 26.99 9.86 -21.26
CA ILE A 40 25.99 8.78 -21.31
C ILE A 40 25.49 8.44 -19.90
N GLU A 41 26.38 8.48 -18.90
CA GLU A 41 26.05 8.26 -17.50
C GLU A 41 25.02 9.23 -16.92
N LYS A 42 24.91 10.45 -17.51
CA LYS A 42 23.99 11.50 -17.07
C LYS A 42 22.63 11.46 -17.76
N TRP A 43 22.42 10.51 -18.68
CA TRP A 43 21.16 10.43 -19.40
C TRP A 43 20.00 10.09 -18.46
N LEU A 44 18.87 10.80 -18.64
CA LEU A 44 17.63 10.52 -17.91
C LEU A 44 17.14 9.08 -18.13
N PHE A 45 17.49 8.49 -19.27
CA PHE A 45 17.20 7.09 -19.60
C PHE A 45 17.56 6.13 -18.46
N TRP A 46 18.72 6.29 -17.82
CA TRP A 46 19.17 5.39 -16.74
C TRP A 46 18.33 5.48 -15.48
N LYS A 47 17.76 6.68 -15.20
CA LYS A 47 16.85 6.86 -14.07
C LYS A 47 15.60 5.97 -14.15
N PHE A 48 15.22 5.54 -15.35
CA PHE A 48 14.11 4.61 -15.58
C PHE A 48 14.57 3.20 -15.91
N ALA A 49 15.58 3.03 -16.75
CA ALA A 49 16.02 1.73 -17.23
C ALA A 49 16.59 0.85 -16.11
N ILE A 50 17.37 1.41 -15.19
CA ILE A 50 17.97 0.65 -14.09
C ILE A 50 16.90 0.12 -13.13
N PRO A 51 15.91 0.92 -12.65
CA PRO A 51 14.80 0.42 -11.85
C PRO A 51 13.98 -0.68 -12.52
N ILE A 52 13.70 -0.56 -13.83
CA ILE A 52 12.97 -1.61 -14.58
C ILE A 52 13.75 -2.92 -14.56
N VAL A 53 15.04 -2.87 -14.89
CA VAL A 53 15.92 -4.07 -14.90
C VAL A 53 16.01 -4.66 -13.50
N GLY A 54 16.14 -3.83 -12.47
CA GLY A 54 16.12 -4.27 -11.07
C GLY A 54 14.81 -4.97 -10.69
N ALA A 55 13.67 -4.41 -11.07
CA ALA A 55 12.36 -5.01 -10.80
C ALA A 55 12.15 -6.33 -11.55
N LEU A 56 12.61 -6.42 -12.80
CA LEU A 56 12.57 -7.66 -13.60
C LEU A 56 13.47 -8.73 -12.98
N PHE A 57 14.68 -8.37 -12.55
CA PHE A 57 15.60 -9.30 -11.89
C PHE A 57 15.01 -9.81 -10.56
N TRP A 58 14.42 -8.92 -9.78
CA TRP A 58 13.69 -9.29 -8.55
C TRP A 58 12.56 -10.29 -8.84
N LEU A 59 11.70 -9.98 -9.82
CA LEU A 59 10.57 -10.86 -10.18
C LEU A 59 11.08 -12.22 -10.67
N LEU A 60 12.14 -12.25 -11.49
CA LEU A 60 12.74 -13.47 -12.01
C LEU A 60 13.35 -14.31 -10.87
N SER A 61 14.03 -13.67 -9.90
CA SER A 61 14.57 -14.33 -8.71
C SER A 61 13.46 -14.96 -7.86
N CYS A 62 12.36 -14.24 -7.65
CA CYS A 62 11.15 -14.80 -7.02
C CYS A 62 10.62 -16.00 -7.82
N PHE A 63 10.45 -15.82 -9.12
CA PHE A 63 9.88 -16.85 -9.99
C PHE A 63 10.63 -18.18 -9.95
N VAL A 64 11.96 -18.17 -10.07
CA VAL A 64 12.75 -19.44 -10.14
C VAL A 64 12.75 -20.19 -8.79
N VAL A 65 12.77 -19.48 -7.66
CA VAL A 65 12.60 -20.10 -6.33
C VAL A 65 11.19 -20.67 -6.18
N GLY A 66 10.19 -19.90 -6.54
CA GLY A 66 8.80 -20.36 -6.46
C GLY A 66 8.54 -21.56 -7.38
N LEU A 67 9.19 -21.61 -8.56
CA LEU A 67 9.09 -22.75 -9.47
C LEU A 67 9.65 -24.02 -8.83
N ALA A 68 10.78 -23.91 -8.13
CA ALA A 68 11.36 -25.03 -7.39
C ALA A 68 10.44 -25.51 -6.24
N VAL A 69 9.75 -24.60 -5.56
CA VAL A 69 8.76 -24.93 -4.52
C VAL A 69 7.55 -25.64 -5.11
N VAL A 70 6.94 -25.05 -6.13
CA VAL A 70 5.72 -25.58 -6.77
C VAL A 70 5.97 -26.95 -7.38
N GLN A 71 7.13 -27.17 -8.00
CA GLN A 71 7.49 -28.47 -8.56
C GLN A 71 7.54 -29.59 -7.51
N ARG A 72 7.97 -29.28 -6.28
CA ARG A 72 8.00 -30.26 -5.18
C ARG A 72 6.63 -30.53 -4.58
N LEU A 73 5.80 -29.48 -4.51
CA LEU A 73 4.46 -29.59 -3.92
C LEU A 73 3.43 -30.16 -4.91
N THR A 74 3.42 -29.66 -6.12
CA THR A 74 2.38 -29.95 -7.12
C THR A 74 2.96 -30.07 -8.53
N PRO A 75 3.73 -31.15 -8.83
CA PRO A 75 4.43 -31.31 -10.11
C PRO A 75 3.49 -31.45 -11.31
N ASP A 76 2.24 -31.83 -11.06
CA ASP A 76 1.18 -32.08 -12.06
C ASP A 76 0.39 -30.82 -12.45
N LEU A 77 0.79 -29.63 -11.98
CA LEU A 77 0.11 -28.39 -12.35
C LEU A 77 0.23 -28.10 -13.85
N PRO A 78 -0.90 -27.69 -14.49
CA PRO A 78 -0.87 -27.12 -15.82
C PRO A 78 0.14 -25.96 -15.89
N ILE A 79 0.86 -25.82 -17.01
CA ILE A 79 1.96 -24.88 -17.15
C ILE A 79 1.59 -23.44 -16.76
N ARG A 80 0.43 -22.94 -17.19
CA ARG A 80 -0.03 -21.57 -16.88
C ARG A 80 -0.30 -21.38 -15.40
N GLU A 81 -0.95 -22.35 -14.73
CA GLU A 81 -1.16 -22.31 -13.29
C GLU A 81 0.16 -22.41 -12.52
N ARG A 82 1.09 -23.24 -13.01
CA ARG A 82 2.44 -23.40 -12.45
C ARG A 82 3.18 -22.06 -12.44
N LEU A 83 3.10 -21.27 -13.52
CA LEU A 83 3.73 -19.95 -13.59
C LEU A 83 3.16 -18.98 -12.53
N ILE A 84 1.85 -18.96 -12.37
CA ILE A 84 1.16 -18.09 -11.39
C ILE A 84 1.54 -18.50 -9.96
N GLN A 85 1.44 -19.78 -9.65
CA GLN A 85 1.75 -20.29 -8.31
C GLN A 85 3.23 -20.14 -7.98
N ALA A 86 4.12 -20.32 -8.96
CA ALA A 86 5.56 -20.10 -8.80
C ALA A 86 5.84 -18.63 -8.45
N THR A 87 5.25 -17.69 -9.17
CA THR A 87 5.41 -16.27 -8.84
C THR A 87 4.92 -15.97 -7.42
N ALA A 88 3.75 -16.47 -7.03
CA ALA A 88 3.18 -16.28 -5.71
C ALA A 88 4.08 -16.84 -4.59
N CYS A 89 4.50 -18.11 -4.71
CA CYS A 89 5.40 -18.73 -3.75
C CYS A 89 6.73 -17.99 -3.63
N GLY A 90 7.28 -17.53 -4.75
CA GLY A 90 8.55 -16.81 -4.76
C GLY A 90 8.49 -15.40 -4.19
N VAL A 91 7.42 -14.66 -4.46
CA VAL A 91 7.18 -13.33 -3.85
C VAL A 91 7.06 -13.46 -2.33
N TYR A 92 6.34 -14.47 -1.86
CA TYR A 92 6.25 -14.74 -0.43
C TYR A 92 7.60 -15.15 0.17
N ALA A 93 8.37 -15.99 -0.52
CA ALA A 93 9.71 -16.39 -0.07
C ALA A 93 10.66 -15.18 0.04
N PHE A 94 10.66 -14.28 -0.96
CA PHE A 94 11.46 -13.06 -0.91
C PHE A 94 11.04 -12.17 0.28
N TYR A 95 9.73 -11.96 0.47
CA TYR A 95 9.23 -11.22 1.61
C TYR A 95 9.75 -11.80 2.93
N LEU A 96 9.57 -13.11 3.13
CA LEU A 96 9.96 -13.77 4.37
C LEU A 96 11.47 -13.68 4.63
N LEU A 97 12.29 -13.94 3.61
CA LEU A 97 13.75 -13.85 3.72
C LEU A 97 14.21 -12.42 3.98
N ASN A 98 13.67 -11.43 3.28
CA ASN A 98 14.03 -10.03 3.50
C ASN A 98 13.56 -9.55 4.87
N PHE A 99 12.35 -9.94 5.31
CA PHE A 99 11.85 -9.64 6.65
C PHE A 99 12.76 -10.22 7.75
N MET A 100 13.14 -11.50 7.63
CA MET A 100 14.05 -12.15 8.58
C MET A 100 15.43 -11.52 8.54
N GLY A 101 15.95 -11.20 7.35
CA GLY A 101 17.20 -10.44 7.21
C GLY A 101 17.15 -9.10 7.92
N GLY A 102 16.03 -8.38 7.81
CA GLY A 102 15.82 -7.12 8.55
C GLY A 102 15.80 -7.30 10.06
N ILE A 103 15.09 -8.30 10.58
CA ILE A 103 15.07 -8.62 12.03
C ILE A 103 16.47 -8.99 12.54
N LEU A 104 17.27 -9.69 11.74
CA LEU A 104 18.64 -10.08 12.09
C LEU A 104 19.68 -8.96 11.88
N GLY A 105 19.28 -7.77 11.42
CA GLY A 105 20.18 -6.64 11.20
C GLY A 105 21.13 -6.80 10.01
N LEU A 106 20.69 -7.51 8.97
CA LEU A 106 21.51 -7.78 7.78
C LEU A 106 21.33 -6.72 6.67
N PHE A 107 20.45 -5.75 6.85
CA PHE A 107 20.19 -4.76 5.81
C PHE A 107 21.45 -3.96 5.47
N SER A 108 21.87 -4.11 4.23
CA SER A 108 23.09 -3.49 3.70
C SER A 108 23.11 -3.63 2.17
N ALA A 109 24.02 -2.92 1.51
CA ALA A 109 24.24 -3.08 0.08
C ALA A 109 24.61 -4.54 -0.31
N ALA A 110 25.39 -5.20 0.54
CA ALA A 110 25.75 -6.61 0.34
C ALA A 110 24.51 -7.52 0.40
N TRP A 111 23.62 -7.31 1.37
CA TRP A 111 22.37 -8.04 1.49
C TRP A 111 21.44 -7.81 0.28
N ALA A 112 21.32 -6.56 -0.15
CA ALA A 112 20.48 -6.20 -1.29
C ALA A 112 20.91 -6.88 -2.61
N ILE A 113 22.20 -7.12 -2.77
CA ILE A 113 22.73 -7.85 -3.92
C ILE A 113 22.64 -9.36 -3.69
N ALA A 114 23.06 -9.83 -2.52
CA ALA A 114 23.19 -11.26 -2.23
C ALA A 114 21.84 -11.98 -2.21
N LEU A 115 20.81 -11.40 -1.59
CA LEU A 115 19.52 -12.05 -1.45
C LEU A 115 18.89 -12.44 -2.80
N PRO A 116 18.58 -11.49 -3.72
CA PRO A 116 17.98 -11.86 -5.00
C PRO A 116 18.93 -12.70 -5.88
N SER A 117 20.24 -12.50 -5.80
CA SER A 117 21.23 -13.28 -6.55
C SER A 117 21.26 -14.73 -6.07
N ALA A 118 21.25 -14.96 -4.75
CA ALA A 118 21.17 -16.30 -4.19
C ALA A 118 19.84 -16.97 -4.54
N MET A 119 18.73 -16.24 -4.42
CA MET A 119 17.41 -16.76 -4.82
C MET A 119 17.40 -17.14 -6.31
N PHE A 120 17.94 -16.29 -7.18
CA PHE A 120 18.04 -16.59 -8.60
C PHE A 120 18.88 -17.83 -8.86
N THR A 121 20.11 -17.86 -8.35
CA THR A 121 21.06 -18.94 -8.63
C THR A 121 20.58 -20.28 -8.06
N LEU A 122 20.21 -20.31 -6.78
CA LEU A 122 19.73 -21.54 -6.14
C LEU A 122 18.40 -21.99 -6.73
N GLY A 123 17.51 -21.05 -7.02
CA GLY A 123 16.24 -21.33 -7.67
C GLY A 123 16.41 -21.88 -9.08
N ALA A 124 17.28 -21.28 -9.89
CA ALA A 124 17.57 -21.75 -11.25
C ALA A 124 18.20 -23.16 -11.28
N ILE A 125 19.13 -23.42 -10.36
CA ILE A 125 19.72 -24.78 -10.22
C ILE A 125 18.63 -25.78 -9.81
N ALA A 126 17.81 -25.44 -8.81
CA ALA A 126 16.80 -26.34 -8.29
C ALA A 126 15.63 -26.58 -9.25
N SER A 127 15.39 -25.67 -10.20
CA SER A 127 14.31 -25.74 -11.21
C SER A 127 14.81 -25.91 -12.66
N ARG A 128 16.05 -26.31 -12.85
CA ARG A 128 16.69 -26.39 -14.18
C ARG A 128 15.90 -27.19 -15.21
N GLU A 129 15.34 -28.34 -14.81
CA GLU A 129 14.57 -29.21 -15.70
C GLU A 129 13.28 -28.54 -16.16
N GLN A 130 12.59 -27.87 -15.24
CA GLN A 130 11.36 -27.13 -15.53
C GLN A 130 11.62 -25.91 -16.41
N LEU A 131 12.74 -25.22 -16.19
CA LEU A 131 13.17 -24.12 -17.06
C LEU A 131 13.48 -24.63 -18.46
N SER A 132 14.11 -25.79 -18.60
CA SER A 132 14.35 -26.45 -19.90
C SER A 132 13.04 -26.86 -20.57
N GLU A 133 12.07 -27.41 -19.81
CA GLU A 133 10.71 -27.72 -20.30
C GLU A 133 10.01 -26.45 -20.79
N LEU A 134 10.03 -25.38 -20.00
CA LEU A 134 9.42 -24.11 -20.36
C LEU A 134 10.06 -23.54 -21.64
N TRP A 135 11.38 -23.61 -21.74
CA TRP A 135 12.10 -23.16 -22.93
C TRP A 135 11.74 -23.98 -24.18
N GLY A 136 11.65 -25.30 -24.04
CA GLY A 136 11.21 -26.19 -25.13
C GLY A 136 9.78 -25.93 -25.60
N ARG A 137 8.90 -25.53 -24.67
CA ARG A 137 7.49 -25.22 -24.94
C ARG A 137 7.20 -23.77 -25.25
N ARG A 138 8.24 -22.91 -25.43
CA ARG A 138 8.03 -21.48 -25.65
C ARG A 138 7.15 -21.15 -26.86
N SER A 139 7.20 -21.97 -27.91
CA SER A 139 6.36 -21.82 -29.10
C SER A 139 4.89 -22.09 -28.81
N SER A 140 4.58 -23.05 -27.93
CA SER A 140 3.20 -23.33 -27.50
C SER A 140 2.66 -22.30 -26.51
N LEU A 141 3.53 -21.62 -25.76
CA LEU A 141 3.16 -20.48 -24.93
C LEU A 141 2.88 -19.24 -25.77
N SER A 142 3.56 -19.12 -26.92
CA SER A 142 3.34 -18.04 -27.88
C SER A 142 2.11 -18.28 -28.79
N GLU A 143 1.48 -19.42 -28.72
CA GLU A 143 0.18 -19.70 -29.37
C GLU A 143 -0.99 -18.85 -28.80
N PHE A 144 -0.70 -17.66 -28.35
CA PHE A 144 -1.64 -16.55 -28.42
C PHE A 144 -1.83 -16.19 -29.89
N SER A 145 -2.35 -17.14 -30.65
CA SER A 145 -2.62 -16.96 -32.05
C SER A 145 -3.68 -15.89 -32.23
N PHE A 146 -3.26 -14.72 -32.67
CA PHE A 146 -4.15 -13.72 -33.24
C PHE A 146 -4.81 -14.21 -34.56
N GLY A 147 -4.45 -15.40 -35.00
CA GLY A 147 -4.93 -16.00 -36.23
C GLY A 147 -6.39 -16.42 -36.18
N SER A 148 -7.26 -15.57 -36.61
CA SER A 148 -8.73 -15.54 -36.67
C SER A 148 -9.40 -14.59 -35.68
N THR A 149 -8.68 -13.61 -35.17
CA THR A 149 -9.25 -12.59 -34.28
C THR A 149 -10.27 -11.74 -35.05
N LYS A 150 -11.50 -11.78 -34.61
CA LYS A 150 -12.52 -10.84 -35.10
C LYS A 150 -12.05 -9.43 -34.81
N LEU A 151 -12.31 -8.49 -35.67
CA LEU A 151 -11.87 -7.08 -35.57
C LEU A 151 -12.11 -6.46 -34.18
N TRP A 152 -13.24 -6.80 -33.55
CA TRP A 152 -13.56 -6.28 -32.21
C TRP A 152 -12.64 -6.82 -31.10
N HIS A 153 -12.15 -8.07 -31.21
CA HIS A 153 -11.14 -8.60 -30.27
C HIS A 153 -9.83 -7.82 -30.39
N ALA A 154 -9.41 -7.53 -31.63
CA ALA A 154 -8.22 -6.71 -31.87
C ALA A 154 -8.41 -5.31 -31.29
N ALA A 155 -9.56 -4.70 -31.48
CA ALA A 155 -9.88 -3.39 -30.91
C ALA A 155 -9.80 -3.39 -29.37
N LEU A 156 -10.35 -4.40 -28.71
CA LEU A 156 -10.24 -4.53 -27.24
C LEU A 156 -8.80 -4.71 -26.76
N VAL A 157 -7.99 -5.49 -27.49
CA VAL A 157 -6.56 -5.67 -27.14
C VAL A 157 -5.79 -4.36 -27.31
N VAL A 158 -5.99 -3.66 -28.42
CA VAL A 158 -5.36 -2.34 -28.67
C VAL A 158 -5.74 -1.35 -27.58
N PHE A 159 -7.01 -1.32 -27.22
CA PHE A 159 -7.52 -0.49 -26.15
C PHE A 159 -6.88 -0.85 -24.79
N GLY A 160 -6.80 -2.14 -24.45
CA GLY A 160 -6.13 -2.61 -23.25
C GLY A 160 -4.64 -2.23 -23.21
N ILE A 161 -3.94 -2.34 -24.34
CA ILE A 161 -2.53 -1.90 -24.45
C ILE A 161 -2.42 -0.39 -24.24
N ALA A 162 -3.31 0.41 -24.83
CA ALA A 162 -3.33 1.86 -24.64
C ALA A 162 -3.55 2.23 -23.16
N CYS A 163 -4.46 1.53 -22.47
CA CYS A 163 -4.69 1.71 -21.03
C CYS A 163 -3.43 1.36 -20.21
N LEU A 164 -2.80 0.22 -20.49
CA LEU A 164 -1.57 -0.18 -19.82
C LEU A 164 -0.42 0.80 -20.08
N ALA A 165 -0.29 1.29 -21.30
CA ALA A 165 0.69 2.34 -21.62
C ALA A 165 0.42 3.63 -20.83
N GLY A 166 -0.84 4.03 -20.72
CA GLY A 166 -1.23 5.17 -19.92
C GLY A 166 -0.91 5.01 -18.44
N LEU A 167 -1.19 3.84 -17.88
CA LEU A 167 -0.81 3.50 -16.51
C LEU A 167 0.70 3.52 -16.32
N TYR A 168 1.43 2.94 -17.27
CA TYR A 168 2.88 2.94 -17.24
C TYR A 168 3.46 4.37 -17.26
N LEU A 169 2.87 5.27 -18.05
CA LEU A 169 3.26 6.69 -18.01
C LEU A 169 3.06 7.30 -16.63
N SER A 170 2.00 6.93 -15.90
CA SER A 170 1.76 7.46 -14.56
C SER A 170 2.81 7.00 -13.54
N ILE A 171 3.29 5.76 -13.63
CA ILE A 171 4.31 5.24 -12.71
C ILE A 171 5.73 5.74 -13.01
N LEU A 172 5.98 6.33 -14.18
CA LEU A 172 7.27 6.93 -14.48
C LEU A 172 7.51 8.24 -13.72
N SER A 173 6.50 8.79 -13.05
CA SER A 173 6.69 9.93 -12.16
C SER A 173 6.92 9.48 -10.72
N PRO A 174 8.08 9.73 -10.12
CA PRO A 174 8.35 9.37 -8.71
C PRO A 174 7.44 10.10 -7.71
N LYS A 175 6.78 11.18 -8.12
CA LYS A 175 5.75 11.86 -7.31
C LYS A 175 4.38 11.21 -7.38
N ASN A 176 4.18 10.24 -8.25
CA ASN A 176 2.94 9.48 -8.31
C ASN A 176 2.91 8.42 -7.20
N THR A 177 2.91 8.87 -5.96
CA THR A 177 2.87 8.04 -4.76
C THR A 177 1.61 8.34 -3.98
N ALA A 178 0.96 7.30 -3.43
CA ALA A 178 -0.16 7.47 -2.53
C ALA A 178 0.28 8.09 -1.20
N PHE A 179 -0.67 8.68 -0.50
CA PHE A 179 -0.50 9.15 0.86
C PHE A 179 0.13 8.10 1.78
N ASP A 180 -0.42 6.89 1.76
CA ASP A 180 0.04 5.75 2.55
C ASP A 180 1.48 5.35 2.17
N SER A 181 1.86 5.53 0.91
CA SER A 181 3.18 5.15 0.39
C SER A 181 4.29 6.01 0.96
N VAL A 182 4.14 7.32 0.95
CA VAL A 182 5.13 8.25 1.51
C VAL A 182 5.19 8.15 3.03
N TRP A 183 4.15 7.62 3.65
CA TRP A 183 4.02 7.51 5.08
C TRP A 183 4.60 6.19 5.62
N TYR A 184 3.97 5.05 5.31
CA TYR A 184 4.31 3.78 5.94
C TYR A 184 4.67 2.62 4.98
N HIS A 185 4.66 2.82 3.64
CA HIS A 185 5.21 1.82 2.74
C HIS A 185 6.67 2.14 2.39
N LEU A 186 6.89 3.21 1.64
CA LEU A 186 8.23 3.68 1.30
C LEU A 186 8.94 4.31 2.52
N GLY A 187 8.20 5.09 3.33
CA GLY A 187 8.76 5.76 4.49
C GLY A 187 9.32 4.79 5.54
N LEU A 188 8.61 3.68 5.85
CA LEU A 188 9.16 2.61 6.70
C LEU A 188 10.34 1.92 6.04
N GLY A 189 10.20 1.56 4.75
CA GLY A 189 11.27 0.89 4.02
C GLY A 189 12.57 1.69 4.03
N GLN A 190 12.48 3.02 3.86
CA GLN A 190 13.63 3.92 3.95
C GLN A 190 14.23 3.96 5.37
N GLY A 191 13.39 4.09 6.40
CA GLY A 191 13.84 4.12 7.79
C GLY A 191 14.59 2.85 8.17
N TRP A 192 14.02 1.69 7.87
CA TRP A 192 14.66 0.39 8.14
C TRP A 192 15.98 0.19 7.38
N ALA A 193 16.04 0.64 6.13
CA ALA A 193 17.29 0.59 5.37
C ALA A 193 18.36 1.51 5.97
N ALA A 194 17.99 2.70 6.44
CA ALA A 194 18.90 3.63 7.10
C ALA A 194 19.42 3.08 8.44
N GLU A 195 18.57 2.35 9.19
CA GLU A 195 18.96 1.70 10.45
C GLU A 195 19.73 0.38 10.25
N GLY A 196 19.81 -0.13 9.02
CA GLY A 196 20.41 -1.43 8.70
C GLY A 196 19.60 -2.61 9.25
N ALA A 197 18.39 -2.40 9.76
CA ALA A 197 17.56 -3.41 10.42
C ALA A 197 16.09 -3.00 10.50
N ILE A 198 15.21 -3.98 10.68
CA ILE A 198 13.86 -3.76 11.19
C ILE A 198 13.98 -3.72 12.72
N ARG A 199 13.74 -2.56 13.31
CA ARG A 199 13.87 -2.35 14.75
C ARG A 199 12.53 -1.95 15.36
N ARG A 200 12.42 -2.12 16.68
CA ARG A 200 11.26 -1.70 17.46
C ARG A 200 11.11 -0.18 17.40
N SER A 201 9.92 0.28 17.09
CA SER A 201 9.48 1.66 17.30
C SER A 201 9.29 1.91 18.79
N GLN A 202 10.09 2.79 19.37
CA GLN A 202 10.08 3.06 20.80
C GLN A 202 8.75 3.71 21.24
N GLU A 203 8.18 4.53 20.36
CA GLU A 203 6.87 5.16 20.57
C GLU A 203 5.70 4.20 20.33
N GLY A 204 5.95 2.97 19.90
CA GLY A 204 4.90 2.01 19.60
C GLY A 204 4.04 2.40 18.41
N TRP A 205 4.66 2.76 17.30
CA TRP A 205 3.95 3.14 16.08
C TRP A 205 3.20 1.96 15.46
N LEU A 206 1.89 2.14 15.24
CA LEU A 206 0.98 1.06 14.86
C LEU A 206 1.34 0.35 13.55
N TYR A 207 1.81 1.10 12.55
CA TYR A 207 2.10 0.53 11.22
C TYR A 207 3.30 -0.41 11.20
N GLU A 208 4.18 -0.38 12.20
CA GLU A 208 5.23 -1.38 12.35
C GLU A 208 4.72 -2.72 12.89
N GLY A 209 3.61 -2.71 13.61
CA GLY A 209 2.95 -3.92 14.09
C GLY A 209 2.04 -4.59 13.07
N LEU A 210 1.58 -3.83 12.06
CA LEU A 210 0.67 -4.35 11.05
C LEU A 210 1.42 -5.07 9.91
N PRO A 211 0.77 -6.04 9.23
CA PRO A 211 1.31 -6.63 8.03
C PRO A 211 1.56 -5.55 6.97
N ASN A 212 2.77 -5.51 6.44
CA ASN A 212 3.15 -4.53 5.42
C ASN A 212 4.21 -5.12 4.48
N MET A 213 3.78 -6.06 3.63
CA MET A 213 4.66 -6.71 2.66
C MET A 213 5.31 -5.68 1.72
N ALA A 214 4.58 -4.65 1.33
CA ALA A 214 5.11 -3.59 0.47
C ALA A 214 6.33 -2.91 1.09
N ALA A 215 6.26 -2.49 2.36
CA ALA A 215 7.39 -1.83 3.02
C ALA A 215 8.62 -2.74 3.10
N VAL A 216 8.43 -4.04 3.38
CA VAL A 216 9.53 -5.01 3.42
C VAL A 216 10.15 -5.23 2.03
N ILE A 217 9.33 -5.33 0.98
CA ILE A 217 9.85 -5.47 -0.39
C ILE A 217 10.56 -4.16 -0.81
N TYR A 218 9.97 -3.01 -0.53
CA TYR A 218 10.53 -1.72 -0.94
C TYR A 218 11.79 -1.36 -0.16
N SER A 219 11.96 -1.83 1.10
CA SER A 219 13.19 -1.63 1.86
C SER A 219 14.42 -2.19 1.14
N TRP A 220 14.24 -3.23 0.33
CA TRP A 220 15.30 -3.75 -0.52
C TRP A 220 15.86 -2.70 -1.49
N GLY A 221 14.99 -1.92 -2.13
CA GLY A 221 15.40 -0.85 -3.04
C GLY A 221 16.24 0.24 -2.38
N PHE A 222 15.94 0.59 -1.13
CA PHE A 222 16.70 1.59 -0.37
C PHE A 222 18.09 1.12 0.07
N GLN A 223 18.36 -0.17 0.02
CA GLN A 223 19.67 -0.74 0.34
C GLN A 223 20.60 -0.85 -0.89
N LEU A 224 20.07 -0.65 -2.10
CA LEU A 224 20.86 -0.75 -3.34
C LEU A 224 21.87 0.39 -3.42
N PRO A 225 23.18 0.10 -3.62
CA PRO A 225 24.25 1.06 -3.36
C PRO A 225 24.28 2.27 -4.30
N THR A 226 23.64 2.21 -5.44
CA THR A 226 23.68 3.29 -6.45
C THR A 226 22.33 3.96 -6.66
N PHE A 227 21.29 3.53 -5.92
CA PHE A 227 19.95 4.06 -6.08
C PHE A 227 19.76 5.30 -5.24
N ASP A 228 19.40 6.39 -5.90
CA ASP A 228 18.85 7.56 -5.23
C ASP A 228 17.35 7.37 -4.93
N LEU A 229 16.76 8.35 -4.27
CA LEU A 229 15.34 8.30 -3.91
C LEU A 229 14.41 8.22 -5.13
N PHE A 230 14.79 8.88 -6.24
CA PHE A 230 14.06 8.78 -7.50
C PHE A 230 14.05 7.34 -8.03
N GLN A 231 15.22 6.73 -8.11
CA GLN A 231 15.38 5.37 -8.63
C GLN A 231 14.71 4.33 -7.73
N THR A 232 14.79 4.51 -6.41
CA THR A 232 14.14 3.61 -5.46
C THR A 232 12.62 3.70 -5.56
N THR A 233 12.08 4.91 -5.67
CA THR A 233 10.63 5.10 -5.86
C THR A 233 10.16 4.51 -7.20
N ALA A 234 10.95 4.72 -8.26
CA ALA A 234 10.68 4.11 -9.56
C ALA A 234 10.74 2.58 -9.50
N LEU A 235 11.72 1.99 -8.79
CA LEU A 235 11.82 0.54 -8.59
C LEU A 235 10.57 0.00 -7.90
N ALA A 236 10.13 0.62 -6.82
CA ALA A 236 8.93 0.23 -6.08
C ALA A 236 7.68 0.27 -6.98
N ALA A 237 7.54 1.32 -7.78
CA ALA A 237 6.45 1.46 -8.75
C ALA A 237 6.47 0.36 -9.83
N HIS A 238 7.66 -0.01 -10.32
CA HIS A 238 7.80 -1.10 -11.28
C HIS A 238 7.53 -2.48 -10.68
N ILE A 239 7.90 -2.71 -9.41
CA ILE A 239 7.55 -3.95 -8.70
C ILE A 239 6.02 -4.08 -8.59
N GLU A 240 5.34 -3.04 -8.15
CA GLU A 240 3.87 -3.02 -8.09
C GLU A 240 3.24 -3.26 -9.48
N PHE A 241 3.76 -2.58 -10.51
CA PHE A 241 3.29 -2.75 -11.89
C PHE A 241 3.50 -4.17 -12.42
N LEU A 242 4.63 -4.80 -12.16
CA LEU A 242 4.88 -6.17 -12.56
C LEU A 242 3.92 -7.16 -11.88
N LEU A 243 3.64 -7.00 -10.59
CA LEU A 243 2.64 -7.81 -9.87
C LEU A 243 1.24 -7.56 -10.42
N PHE A 244 0.90 -6.32 -10.77
CA PHE A 244 -0.33 -6.00 -11.46
C PHE A 244 -0.43 -6.69 -12.83
N LEU A 245 0.64 -6.71 -13.62
CA LEU A 245 0.67 -7.44 -14.90
C LEU A 245 0.49 -8.95 -14.71
N VAL A 246 1.11 -9.53 -13.68
CA VAL A 246 0.91 -10.96 -13.36
C VAL A 246 -0.54 -11.21 -12.94
N THR A 247 -1.16 -10.31 -12.19
CA THR A 247 -2.57 -10.39 -11.84
C THR A 247 -3.46 -10.39 -13.10
N LEU A 248 -3.23 -9.46 -14.01
CA LEU A 248 -3.94 -9.40 -15.29
C LEU A 248 -3.74 -10.68 -16.13
N ALA A 249 -2.49 -11.17 -16.22
CA ALA A 249 -2.18 -12.39 -16.96
C ALA A 249 -2.78 -13.65 -16.32
N SER A 250 -3.09 -13.64 -15.04
CA SER A 250 -3.71 -14.76 -14.33
C SER A 250 -5.23 -14.87 -14.55
N ILE A 251 -5.89 -13.77 -14.87
CA ILE A 251 -7.35 -13.73 -15.11
C ILE A 251 -7.79 -14.70 -16.22
N PRO A 252 -7.17 -14.72 -17.43
CA PRO A 252 -7.53 -15.67 -18.46
C PRO A 252 -7.45 -17.13 -18.02
N VAL A 253 -6.47 -17.46 -17.17
CA VAL A 253 -6.28 -18.85 -16.68
C VAL A 253 -7.46 -19.29 -15.83
N LEU A 254 -7.93 -18.40 -14.95
CA LEU A 254 -9.12 -18.70 -14.14
C LEU A 254 -10.40 -18.69 -14.99
N VAL A 255 -10.52 -17.78 -15.96
CA VAL A 255 -11.68 -17.73 -16.89
C VAL A 255 -11.76 -18.99 -17.75
N GLU A 256 -10.66 -19.53 -18.25
CA GLU A 256 -10.63 -20.80 -19.00
C GLU A 256 -11.13 -21.97 -18.15
N TRP A 257 -10.88 -21.96 -16.84
CA TRP A 257 -11.46 -22.93 -15.94
C TRP A 257 -12.96 -22.74 -15.73
N LEU A 258 -13.42 -21.46 -15.64
CA LEU A 258 -14.86 -21.15 -15.49
C LEU A 258 -15.65 -21.55 -16.74
N VAL A 259 -15.12 -21.22 -17.91
CA VAL A 259 -15.74 -21.44 -19.21
C VAL A 259 -14.74 -22.19 -20.09
N PRO A 260 -14.79 -23.53 -20.11
CA PRO A 260 -13.93 -24.35 -20.95
C PRO A 260 -14.03 -23.97 -22.44
N ASP A 261 -12.97 -24.27 -23.20
CA ASP A 261 -12.87 -24.00 -24.64
C ASP A 261 -12.85 -22.50 -25.01
N THR A 262 -12.39 -21.65 -24.09
CA THR A 262 -12.34 -20.22 -24.31
C THR A 262 -10.92 -19.77 -24.62
N ARG A 263 -10.56 -19.66 -25.89
CA ARG A 263 -9.29 -19.07 -26.34
C ARG A 263 -9.30 -17.52 -26.32
N ALA A 264 -10.47 -16.92 -26.19
CA ALA A 264 -10.67 -15.46 -26.30
C ALA A 264 -10.46 -14.69 -24.98
N GLY A 265 -10.04 -15.34 -23.90
CA GLY A 265 -9.97 -14.74 -22.55
C GLY A 265 -9.13 -13.46 -22.46
N ILE A 266 -8.06 -13.34 -23.24
CA ILE A 266 -7.17 -12.17 -23.23
C ILE A 266 -7.87 -10.91 -23.69
N ALA A 267 -8.64 -10.95 -24.78
CA ALA A 267 -9.34 -9.79 -25.27
C ALA A 267 -10.33 -9.22 -24.23
N TRP A 268 -10.95 -10.11 -23.47
CA TRP A 268 -11.90 -9.74 -22.43
C TRP A 268 -11.22 -9.17 -21.19
N VAL A 269 -9.95 -9.51 -20.94
CA VAL A 269 -9.17 -8.92 -19.84
C VAL A 269 -9.06 -7.40 -19.96
N ALA A 270 -9.03 -6.87 -21.18
CA ALA A 270 -9.03 -5.43 -21.39
C ALA A 270 -10.24 -4.74 -20.72
N LEU A 271 -11.36 -5.43 -20.57
CA LEU A 271 -12.55 -4.91 -19.86
C LEU A 271 -12.34 -4.74 -18.36
N PHE A 272 -11.29 -5.32 -17.78
CA PHE A 272 -10.97 -5.13 -16.38
C PHE A 272 -10.23 -3.84 -16.07
N LEU A 273 -9.70 -3.26 -17.08
CA LEU A 273 -9.22 -1.90 -16.97
C LEU A 273 -10.42 -0.94 -16.79
N PHE A 274 -11.64 -1.47 -16.86
CA PHE A 274 -12.91 -0.78 -16.67
C PHE A 274 -13.86 -1.59 -15.79
N PRO A 275 -14.49 -1.02 -14.92
CA PRO A 275 -14.47 0.28 -14.31
C PRO A 275 -13.28 0.34 -13.38
N SER A 276 -12.55 1.15 -13.69
CA SER A 276 -11.66 1.99 -12.99
C SER A 276 -11.33 1.76 -11.54
N VAL A 277 -12.02 0.98 -10.77
CA VAL A 277 -11.64 0.87 -9.39
C VAL A 277 -10.35 0.15 -9.15
N PHE A 278 -10.06 -0.84 -9.95
CA PHE A 278 -8.76 -1.49 -9.90
C PHE A 278 -7.61 -0.50 -10.10
N ILE A 279 -7.90 0.62 -10.74
CA ILE A 279 -6.95 1.65 -11.12
C ILE A 279 -7.24 2.94 -10.39
N TYR A 280 -8.50 3.14 -9.98
CA TYR A 280 -9.01 4.40 -9.54
C TYR A 280 -8.46 4.85 -8.20
N ASP A 281 -8.64 4.06 -7.17
CA ASP A 281 -8.35 4.52 -5.83
C ASP A 281 -6.88 4.41 -5.47
N ALA A 282 -6.31 3.34 -5.85
CA ALA A 282 -4.94 3.09 -5.55
C ALA A 282 -4.07 3.13 -6.78
N GLY A 283 -4.46 3.65 -7.89
CA GLY A 283 -3.65 3.65 -9.08
C GLY A 283 -2.26 3.03 -8.82
N LEU A 284 -1.40 2.74 -9.58
CA LEU A 284 -0.10 2.17 -9.24
C LEU A 284 0.78 3.25 -8.55
N HIS A 285 0.50 3.50 -7.27
CA HIS A 285 1.08 4.58 -6.48
C HIS A 285 2.09 4.12 -5.43
N THR A 286 2.76 2.98 -5.67
CA THR A 286 3.66 2.34 -4.69
C THR A 286 2.95 1.94 -3.40
N GLY A 287 1.69 1.54 -3.54
CA GLY A 287 0.84 1.10 -2.45
C GLY A 287 0.94 -0.40 -2.16
N ASN A 288 0.03 -0.86 -1.33
CA ASN A 288 -0.07 -2.28 -0.94
C ASN A 288 -1.31 -2.96 -1.52
N ASP A 289 -2.24 -2.20 -2.10
CA ASP A 289 -3.55 -2.71 -2.50
C ASP A 289 -3.47 -3.60 -3.75
N HIS A 290 -2.63 -3.27 -4.72
CA HIS A 290 -2.37 -4.13 -5.89
C HIS A 290 -1.59 -5.39 -5.52
N ILE A 291 -0.64 -5.29 -4.59
CA ILE A 291 0.08 -6.46 -4.07
C ILE A 291 -0.89 -7.39 -3.35
N ALA A 292 -1.86 -6.84 -2.63
CA ALA A 292 -2.89 -7.64 -1.97
C ALA A 292 -3.86 -8.29 -2.97
N ALA A 293 -4.27 -7.58 -4.03
CA ALA A 293 -5.11 -8.10 -5.10
C ALA A 293 -4.44 -9.22 -5.91
N PHE A 294 -3.10 -9.19 -6.03
CA PHE A 294 -2.32 -10.23 -6.69
C PHE A 294 -2.60 -11.64 -6.13
N TRP A 295 -2.86 -11.77 -4.83
CA TRP A 295 -3.10 -13.05 -4.17
C TRP A 295 -4.45 -13.69 -4.50
N ALA A 296 -5.40 -12.94 -5.02
CA ALA A 296 -6.77 -13.43 -5.25
C ALA A 296 -6.79 -14.69 -6.13
N ILE A 297 -6.16 -14.66 -7.29
CA ILE A 297 -6.18 -15.79 -8.22
C ILE A 297 -5.32 -16.95 -7.74
N PRO A 298 -4.08 -16.78 -7.25
CA PRO A 298 -3.32 -17.85 -6.62
C PRO A 298 -4.08 -18.57 -5.51
N ILE A 299 -4.75 -17.85 -4.60
CA ILE A 299 -5.57 -18.46 -3.54
C ILE A 299 -6.69 -19.32 -4.13
N PHE A 300 -7.44 -18.81 -5.11
CA PHE A 300 -8.56 -19.57 -5.68
C PHE A 300 -8.08 -20.81 -6.44
N LEU A 301 -7.01 -20.72 -7.21
CA LEU A 301 -6.42 -21.86 -7.91
C LEU A 301 -5.90 -22.92 -6.92
N ALA A 302 -5.23 -22.52 -5.85
CA ALA A 302 -4.79 -23.43 -4.80
C ALA A 302 -5.97 -24.05 -4.04
N CYS A 303 -7.02 -23.28 -3.73
CA CYS A 303 -8.26 -23.76 -3.14
C CYS A 303 -8.94 -24.82 -4.04
N ARG A 304 -9.02 -24.56 -5.33
CA ARG A 304 -9.57 -25.52 -6.30
C ARG A 304 -8.82 -26.85 -6.28
N ARG A 305 -7.50 -26.81 -6.20
CA ARG A 305 -6.65 -28.00 -6.08
C ARG A 305 -6.93 -28.74 -4.78
N ALA A 306 -6.90 -28.02 -3.68
CA ALA A 306 -7.21 -28.57 -2.35
C ALA A 306 -8.65 -29.11 -2.28
N TRP A 307 -9.61 -28.58 -3.03
CA TRP A 307 -10.95 -29.14 -3.16
C TRP A 307 -10.98 -30.51 -3.84
N VAL A 308 -10.13 -30.73 -4.84
CA VAL A 308 -10.06 -32.01 -5.55
C VAL A 308 -9.34 -33.06 -4.70
N SER A 309 -8.21 -32.68 -4.10
CA SER A 309 -7.39 -33.55 -3.26
C SER A 309 -7.07 -32.83 -1.94
N LEU A 310 -7.63 -33.33 -0.85
CA LEU A 310 -7.46 -32.79 0.51
C LEU A 310 -6.13 -33.28 1.15
N ASP A 311 -5.07 -33.38 0.34
CA ASP A 311 -3.75 -33.77 0.83
C ASP A 311 -2.98 -32.58 1.39
N TRP A 312 -1.90 -32.86 2.14
CA TRP A 312 -1.07 -31.87 2.79
C TRP A 312 -0.34 -30.94 1.80
N ARG A 313 0.04 -31.42 0.61
CA ARG A 313 0.78 -30.63 -0.39
C ARG A 313 -0.08 -29.51 -0.96
N ASN A 314 -1.30 -29.84 -1.34
CA ASN A 314 -2.29 -28.85 -1.80
C ASN A 314 -2.71 -27.92 -0.65
N GLY A 315 -2.80 -28.43 0.59
CA GLY A 315 -3.02 -27.64 1.79
C GLY A 315 -1.87 -26.65 2.03
N LEU A 316 -0.62 -27.07 1.89
CA LEU A 316 0.54 -26.20 2.06
C LEU A 316 0.62 -25.12 0.97
N LEU A 317 0.33 -25.44 -0.28
CA LEU A 317 0.27 -24.45 -1.36
C LEU A 317 -0.77 -23.36 -1.06
N LEU A 318 -1.96 -23.77 -0.60
CA LEU A 318 -3.00 -22.82 -0.20
C LEU A 318 -2.56 -21.99 1.01
N ALA A 319 -1.89 -22.60 1.98
CA ALA A 319 -1.35 -21.91 3.16
C ALA A 319 -0.32 -20.82 2.78
N ILE A 320 0.59 -21.11 1.83
CA ILE A 320 1.58 -20.14 1.35
C ILE A 320 0.88 -18.94 0.71
N CYS A 321 -0.10 -19.17 -0.16
CA CYS A 321 -0.83 -18.09 -0.81
C CYS A 321 -1.66 -17.27 0.20
N ALA A 322 -2.31 -17.94 1.17
CA ALA A 322 -3.07 -17.27 2.23
C ALA A 322 -2.17 -16.46 3.16
N ALA A 323 -1.01 -17.01 3.55
CA ALA A 323 -0.02 -16.31 4.35
C ALA A 323 0.53 -15.07 3.62
N GLY A 324 0.84 -15.20 2.33
CA GLY A 324 1.26 -14.07 1.50
C GLY A 324 0.21 -12.94 1.49
N ALA A 325 -1.05 -13.28 1.32
CA ALA A 325 -2.14 -12.32 1.37
C ALA A 325 -2.26 -11.64 2.75
N LEU A 326 -2.25 -12.41 3.84
CA LEU A 326 -2.35 -11.86 5.20
C LEU A 326 -1.14 -11.00 5.57
N MET A 327 0.06 -11.39 5.14
CA MET A 327 1.28 -10.60 5.39
C MET A 327 1.37 -9.36 4.50
N THR A 328 0.55 -9.29 3.47
CA THR A 328 0.34 -8.04 2.72
C THR A 328 -0.57 -7.09 3.50
N LYS A 329 -1.73 -7.57 3.97
CA LYS A 329 -2.73 -6.75 4.65
C LYS A 329 -3.75 -7.63 5.39
N TYR A 330 -4.12 -7.31 6.62
CA TYR A 330 -5.13 -8.10 7.37
C TYR A 330 -6.49 -8.17 6.66
N GLN A 331 -6.85 -7.15 5.90
CA GLN A 331 -8.08 -7.13 5.10
C GLN A 331 -8.15 -8.26 4.06
N ALA A 332 -7.01 -8.88 3.71
CA ALA A 332 -6.95 -10.05 2.85
C ALA A 332 -7.66 -11.29 3.43
N ILE A 333 -8.08 -11.26 4.71
CA ILE A 333 -9.00 -12.24 5.28
C ILE A 333 -10.25 -12.43 4.39
N SER A 334 -10.67 -11.40 3.67
CA SER A 334 -11.78 -11.44 2.70
C SER A 334 -11.56 -12.44 1.55
N LEU A 335 -10.29 -12.70 1.19
CA LEU A 335 -9.93 -13.72 0.20
C LEU A 335 -9.85 -15.14 0.78
N ILE A 336 -9.77 -15.26 2.10
CA ILE A 336 -9.43 -16.51 2.78
C ILE A 336 -10.67 -17.20 3.33
N VAL A 337 -11.62 -16.44 3.88
CA VAL A 337 -12.82 -16.99 4.54
C VAL A 337 -13.61 -17.92 3.62
N GLY A 338 -13.88 -17.50 2.39
CA GLY A 338 -14.62 -18.33 1.41
C GLY A 338 -13.91 -19.66 1.12
N PRO A 339 -12.65 -19.66 0.66
CA PRO A 339 -11.83 -20.86 0.48
C PRO A 339 -11.73 -21.75 1.73
N ALA A 340 -11.51 -21.15 2.90
CA ALA A 340 -11.41 -21.91 4.15
C ALA A 340 -12.70 -22.65 4.48
N LEU A 341 -13.86 -21.99 4.39
CA LEU A 341 -15.17 -22.60 4.61
C LEU A 341 -15.46 -23.74 3.60
N LEU A 342 -15.14 -23.51 2.32
CA LEU A 342 -15.33 -24.52 1.28
C LEU A 342 -14.50 -25.77 1.55
N ILE A 343 -13.20 -25.62 1.81
CA ILE A 343 -12.28 -26.76 2.03
C ILE A 343 -12.64 -27.49 3.31
N THR A 344 -12.89 -26.78 4.39
CA THR A 344 -13.24 -27.37 5.68
C THR A 344 -14.59 -28.10 5.62
N GLY A 345 -15.60 -27.45 5.04
CA GLY A 345 -16.93 -28.06 4.87
C GLY A 345 -16.89 -29.34 4.02
N ARG A 346 -16.11 -29.32 2.91
CA ARG A 346 -15.89 -30.52 2.09
C ARG A 346 -15.17 -31.64 2.88
N ALA A 347 -14.12 -31.29 3.62
CA ALA A 347 -13.38 -32.27 4.41
C ALA A 347 -14.23 -32.93 5.47
N ILE A 348 -15.04 -32.14 6.20
CA ILE A 348 -16.00 -32.65 7.19
C ILE A 348 -17.04 -33.55 6.51
N TYR A 349 -17.62 -33.11 5.40
CA TYR A 349 -18.59 -33.91 4.66
C TYR A 349 -18.02 -35.27 4.24
N LEU A 350 -16.81 -35.30 3.68
CA LEU A 350 -16.15 -36.53 3.25
C LEU A 350 -15.74 -37.40 4.44
N ALA A 351 -15.25 -36.81 5.53
CA ALA A 351 -14.91 -37.55 6.74
C ALA A 351 -16.11 -38.26 7.34
N ILE A 352 -17.28 -37.62 7.34
CA ILE A 352 -18.54 -38.22 7.82
C ILE A 352 -19.03 -39.30 6.85
N LYS A 353 -19.01 -39.01 5.52
CA LYS A 353 -19.47 -39.93 4.51
C LYS A 353 -18.63 -41.22 4.44
N ASP A 354 -17.32 -41.09 4.60
CA ASP A 354 -16.35 -42.19 4.59
C ASP A 354 -16.15 -42.77 6.00
N ARG A 355 -17.24 -43.06 6.71
CA ARG A 355 -17.26 -43.72 8.01
C ARG A 355 -16.27 -43.16 9.05
N ARG A 356 -16.16 -41.84 9.10
CA ARG A 356 -15.25 -41.07 9.98
C ARG A 356 -13.76 -41.22 9.65
N ASN A 357 -13.43 -41.37 8.39
CA ASN A 357 -12.05 -41.31 7.92
C ASN A 357 -11.47 -39.90 8.09
N LEU A 358 -10.66 -39.72 9.16
CA LEU A 358 -10.05 -38.41 9.51
C LEU A 358 -8.93 -37.97 8.55
N ALA A 359 -8.46 -38.84 7.65
CA ALA A 359 -7.46 -38.48 6.64
C ALA A 359 -7.92 -37.29 5.75
N TRP A 360 -9.25 -37.14 5.58
CA TRP A 360 -9.82 -36.00 4.84
C TRP A 360 -9.58 -34.64 5.52
N LEU A 361 -9.27 -34.61 6.81
CA LEU A 361 -8.95 -33.40 7.55
C LEU A 361 -7.49 -32.95 7.37
N LEU A 362 -6.63 -33.79 6.76
CA LEU A 362 -5.19 -33.49 6.64
C LEU A 362 -4.93 -32.20 5.86
N GLY A 363 -5.62 -31.98 4.75
CA GLY A 363 -5.51 -30.73 3.96
C GLY A 363 -5.86 -29.48 4.75
N PRO A 364 -7.09 -29.36 5.30
CA PRO A 364 -7.46 -28.21 6.14
C PRO A 364 -6.54 -28.01 7.34
N THR A 365 -6.16 -29.09 8.05
CA THR A 365 -5.20 -29.00 9.17
C THR A 365 -3.86 -28.42 8.71
N THR A 366 -3.38 -28.87 7.55
CA THR A 366 -2.13 -28.31 6.97
C THR A 366 -2.29 -26.83 6.65
N VAL A 367 -3.44 -26.40 6.11
CA VAL A 367 -3.68 -24.97 5.82
C VAL A 367 -3.57 -24.15 7.11
N VAL A 368 -4.19 -24.61 8.19
CA VAL A 368 -4.17 -23.88 9.48
C VAL A 368 -2.77 -23.89 10.08
N VAL A 369 -2.17 -25.07 10.26
CA VAL A 369 -0.85 -25.20 10.92
C VAL A 369 0.24 -24.49 10.13
N ALA A 370 0.32 -24.75 8.83
CA ALA A 370 1.31 -24.08 7.99
C ALA A 370 1.02 -22.57 7.87
N GLY A 371 -0.24 -22.16 7.82
CA GLY A 371 -0.62 -20.74 7.85
C GLY A 371 -0.10 -20.03 9.09
N ILE A 372 -0.29 -20.63 10.27
CA ILE A 372 0.24 -20.10 11.55
C ILE A 372 1.76 -20.03 11.51
N VAL A 373 2.44 -21.12 11.11
CA VAL A 373 3.91 -21.16 11.04
C VAL A 373 4.46 -20.11 10.08
N LEU A 374 3.86 -19.99 8.91
CA LEU A 374 4.31 -19.04 7.89
C LEU A 374 4.10 -17.57 8.31
N THR A 375 3.05 -17.26 9.07
CA THR A 375 2.77 -15.90 9.53
C THR A 375 3.39 -15.59 10.90
N SER A 376 3.84 -16.60 11.65
CA SER A 376 4.40 -16.46 12.99
C SER A 376 5.59 -15.50 13.12
N PRO A 377 6.48 -15.29 12.13
CA PRO A 377 7.58 -14.34 12.29
C PRO A 377 7.12 -12.92 12.65
N LEU A 378 6.05 -12.43 12.03
CA LEU A 378 5.47 -11.12 12.38
C LEU A 378 4.86 -11.14 13.78
N TRP A 379 4.10 -12.19 14.13
CA TRP A 379 3.42 -12.27 15.41
C TRP A 379 4.40 -12.50 16.57
N ALA A 380 5.45 -13.29 16.34
CA ALA A 380 6.52 -13.48 17.33
C ALA A 380 7.30 -12.16 17.56
N LYS A 381 7.59 -11.41 16.51
CA LYS A 381 8.17 -10.08 16.61
C LYS A 381 7.27 -9.16 17.45
N ASN A 382 6.00 -9.08 17.13
CA ASN A 382 5.06 -8.22 17.87
C ASN A 382 4.92 -8.65 19.34
N TRP A 383 4.85 -9.95 19.58
CA TRP A 383 4.84 -10.48 20.97
C TRP A 383 6.10 -10.07 21.73
N ALA A 384 7.28 -10.29 21.13
CA ALA A 384 8.55 -9.97 21.77
C ALA A 384 8.75 -8.47 22.01
N TRP A 385 8.24 -7.61 21.11
CA TRP A 385 8.47 -6.17 21.16
C TRP A 385 7.40 -5.42 21.94
N TYR A 386 6.15 -5.85 21.84
CA TYR A 386 5.00 -5.09 22.34
C TYR A 386 4.14 -5.89 23.33
N GLY A 387 4.41 -7.18 23.55
CA GLY A 387 3.57 -8.03 24.40
C GLY A 387 2.19 -8.38 23.82
N ASP A 388 1.92 -7.98 22.57
CA ASP A 388 0.69 -8.25 21.84
C ASP A 388 1.04 -8.84 20.46
N PRO A 389 0.76 -10.13 20.19
CA PRO A 389 1.12 -10.75 18.90
C PRO A 389 0.40 -10.12 17.70
N LEU A 390 -0.79 -9.56 17.91
CA LEU A 390 -1.57 -8.86 16.89
C LEU A 390 -1.55 -7.34 17.10
N PHE A 391 -0.49 -6.81 17.67
CA PHE A 391 -0.34 -5.43 18.08
C PHE A 391 -0.98 -4.42 17.08
N PRO A 392 -1.85 -3.52 17.56
CA PRO A 392 -2.37 -3.39 18.94
C PRO A 392 -3.78 -4.01 19.11
N ALA A 393 -4.14 -5.03 18.32
CA ALA A 393 -5.51 -5.53 18.23
C ALA A 393 -6.05 -6.15 19.53
N LEU A 394 -5.17 -6.68 20.38
CA LEU A 394 -5.53 -7.31 21.64
C LEU A 394 -5.39 -6.39 22.86
N HIS A 395 -5.28 -5.08 22.67
CA HIS A 395 -5.06 -4.10 23.74
C HIS A 395 -6.11 -4.15 24.88
N ARG A 396 -7.30 -4.69 24.64
CA ARG A 396 -8.32 -4.88 25.68
C ARG A 396 -7.99 -6.01 26.67
N HIS A 397 -7.14 -6.95 26.24
CA HIS A 397 -6.79 -8.15 27.00
C HIS A 397 -5.33 -8.17 27.42
N LEU A 398 -4.50 -7.51 26.65
CA LEU A 398 -3.06 -7.40 26.85
C LEU A 398 -2.72 -5.91 26.90
N THR A 399 -1.85 -5.51 27.83
CA THR A 399 -1.33 -4.14 27.88
C THR A 399 -0.05 -4.08 27.07
N PRO A 400 -0.09 -3.57 25.84
CA PRO A 400 1.11 -3.49 25.01
C PRO A 400 2.12 -2.49 25.58
N ASP A 401 3.39 -2.70 25.29
CA ASP A 401 4.45 -1.77 25.63
C ASP A 401 4.93 -1.03 24.34
N PRO A 402 5.04 0.32 24.33
CA PRO A 402 4.72 1.27 25.40
C PRO A 402 3.22 1.61 25.43
N TRP A 403 2.61 1.66 26.60
CA TRP A 403 1.18 1.93 26.75
C TRP A 403 0.93 2.94 27.87
N ASN A 404 0.25 4.03 27.57
CA ASN A 404 -0.15 5.04 28.55
C ASN A 404 -1.54 4.73 29.14
N ALA A 405 -1.84 5.31 30.28
CA ALA A 405 -3.01 5.00 31.10
C ALA A 405 -4.36 5.00 30.38
N ASP A 406 -4.53 5.78 29.34
CA ASP A 406 -5.80 5.96 28.63
C ASP A 406 -5.75 5.55 27.14
N MET A 407 -4.67 4.89 26.72
CA MET A 407 -4.47 4.48 25.33
C MET A 407 -5.54 3.53 24.80
N SER A 408 -6.06 2.62 25.62
CA SER A 408 -7.14 1.73 25.21
C SER A 408 -8.37 2.51 24.74
N SER A 409 -8.77 3.53 25.50
CA SER A 409 -9.93 4.40 25.15
C SER A 409 -9.66 5.18 23.88
N LEU A 410 -8.44 5.69 23.70
CA LEU A 410 -8.03 6.41 22.49
C LEU A 410 -8.02 5.50 21.26
N MET A 411 -7.51 4.28 21.40
CA MET A 411 -7.50 3.28 20.32
C MET A 411 -8.91 2.89 19.91
N GLU A 412 -9.79 2.62 20.86
CA GLU A 412 -11.19 2.31 20.57
C GLU A 412 -11.86 3.44 19.82
N TRP A 413 -11.69 4.67 20.29
CA TRP A 413 -12.23 5.84 19.62
C TRP A 413 -11.70 6.00 18.18
N ASN A 414 -10.41 5.79 17.95
CA ASN A 414 -9.83 5.84 16.60
C ASN A 414 -10.38 4.73 15.72
N TRP A 415 -10.47 3.52 16.25
CA TRP A 415 -10.97 2.38 15.49
C TRP A 415 -12.45 2.51 15.13
N GLU A 416 -13.27 3.01 16.03
CA GLU A 416 -14.67 3.30 15.73
C GLU A 416 -14.84 4.31 14.59
N ARG A 417 -13.93 5.28 14.49
CA ARG A 417 -13.97 6.30 13.44
C ARG A 417 -13.31 5.87 12.13
N GLN A 418 -12.21 5.15 12.20
CA GLN A 418 -11.43 4.79 11.02
C GLN A 418 -11.80 3.43 10.44
N VAL A 419 -12.03 2.44 11.31
CA VAL A 419 -12.41 1.08 10.90
C VAL A 419 -13.93 1.01 10.85
N ARG A 420 -14.50 1.43 9.77
CA ARG A 420 -15.93 1.41 9.54
C ARG A 420 -16.45 -0.01 9.64
N ARG A 421 -17.18 -0.29 10.70
CA ARG A 421 -17.85 -1.55 10.99
C ARG A 421 -19.36 -1.35 11.04
N PRO A 422 -20.16 -2.36 10.74
CA PRO A 422 -21.59 -2.30 10.99
C PRO A 422 -21.86 -2.04 12.47
N ARG A 423 -22.87 -1.25 12.78
CA ARG A 423 -23.18 -0.80 14.14
C ARG A 423 -24.56 -1.29 14.56
N GLY A 424 -24.80 -1.28 15.87
CA GLY A 424 -26.07 -1.69 16.46
C GLY A 424 -26.03 -3.10 17.06
N THR A 425 -27.18 -3.69 17.24
CA THR A 425 -27.36 -5.06 17.72
C THR A 425 -26.79 -6.07 16.74
N VAL A 426 -26.52 -7.28 17.20
CA VAL A 426 -25.99 -8.36 16.32
C VAL A 426 -26.88 -8.58 15.10
N LEU A 427 -28.21 -8.53 15.28
CA LEU A 427 -29.17 -8.70 14.18
C LEU A 427 -29.06 -7.56 13.17
N GLU A 428 -28.95 -6.33 13.63
CA GLU A 428 -28.73 -5.17 12.76
C GLU A 428 -27.41 -5.23 12.02
N GLN A 429 -26.34 -5.65 12.67
CA GLN A 429 -25.04 -5.83 12.03
C GLN A 429 -25.08 -6.92 10.95
N VAL A 430 -25.72 -8.04 11.21
CA VAL A 430 -25.95 -9.11 10.24
C VAL A 430 -26.80 -8.61 9.07
N SER A 431 -27.91 -7.93 9.35
CA SER A 431 -28.79 -7.33 8.34
C SER A 431 -28.05 -6.34 7.45
N GLN A 432 -27.26 -5.42 8.02
CA GLN A 432 -26.43 -4.48 7.27
C GLN A 432 -25.40 -5.20 6.40
N THR A 433 -24.78 -6.26 6.92
CA THR A 433 -23.79 -7.06 6.18
C THR A 433 -24.41 -7.78 5.00
N LEU A 434 -25.57 -8.38 5.19
CA LEU A 434 -26.30 -9.03 4.08
C LEU A 434 -26.76 -8.03 3.03
N ALA A 435 -27.29 -6.87 3.46
CA ALA A 435 -27.69 -5.80 2.56
C ALA A 435 -26.48 -5.23 1.76
N ALA A 436 -25.30 -5.24 2.35
CA ALA A 436 -24.08 -4.79 1.69
C ALA A 436 -23.72 -5.65 0.47
N GLY A 437 -24.04 -6.93 0.45
CA GLY A 437 -23.79 -7.82 -0.70
C GLY A 437 -24.43 -7.35 -2.01
N TRP A 438 -25.44 -6.53 -1.91
CA TRP A 438 -26.07 -5.87 -3.06
C TRP A 438 -25.78 -4.36 -3.07
N GLY A 439 -25.95 -3.72 -1.94
CA GLY A 439 -25.90 -2.26 -1.80
C GLY A 439 -24.56 -1.64 -2.12
N TYR A 440 -23.44 -2.34 -1.88
CA TYR A 440 -22.09 -1.79 -2.14
C TYR A 440 -21.88 -1.37 -3.62
N ALA A 441 -22.58 -2.02 -4.54
CA ALA A 441 -22.45 -1.75 -5.96
C ALA A 441 -23.18 -0.49 -6.43
N PHE A 442 -24.14 0.02 -5.66
CA PHE A 442 -25.03 1.10 -6.07
C PHE A 442 -25.04 2.29 -5.13
N GLY A 443 -24.66 2.08 -3.87
CA GLY A 443 -24.60 3.14 -2.86
C GLY A 443 -23.19 3.69 -2.70
N SER A 444 -23.06 4.99 -2.48
CA SER A 444 -21.80 5.55 -1.97
C SER A 444 -21.69 5.18 -0.50
N TYR A 445 -20.89 4.20 -0.16
CA TYR A 445 -20.49 3.99 1.22
C TYR A 445 -19.51 5.11 1.58
N THR A 446 -20.07 6.23 1.93
CA THR A 446 -19.32 7.43 2.19
C THR A 446 -18.36 7.26 3.34
N ALA A 447 -17.17 6.97 2.99
CA ALA A 447 -16.07 7.45 3.76
C ALA A 447 -15.77 8.91 3.40
N GLY A 448 -16.76 9.70 3.28
CA GLY A 448 -16.76 11.18 3.17
C GLY A 448 -15.58 11.90 2.53
N ARG A 449 -14.45 11.27 2.23
CA ARG A 449 -13.23 11.92 1.78
C ARG A 449 -12.52 11.26 0.60
N PHE A 450 -12.71 9.96 0.35
CA PHE A 450 -11.99 9.32 -0.74
C PHE A 450 -12.81 9.21 -2.01
N HIS A 451 -14.07 8.80 -1.94
CA HIS A 451 -14.84 8.51 -3.14
C HIS A 451 -16.34 8.75 -2.97
N GLY A 452 -16.71 9.71 -2.17
CA GLY A 452 -18.04 9.94 -1.62
C GLY A 452 -19.23 10.08 -2.57
N GLN A 453 -19.08 9.82 -3.87
CA GLN A 453 -20.18 10.08 -4.81
C GLN A 453 -20.31 9.03 -5.93
N MET A 454 -19.52 7.97 -5.92
CA MET A 454 -19.57 6.98 -7.01
C MET A 454 -20.29 5.71 -6.59
N PRO A 455 -21.25 5.22 -7.38
CA PRO A 455 -21.62 3.83 -7.35
C PRO A 455 -20.40 3.06 -7.89
N TYR A 456 -19.83 2.27 -7.01
CA TYR A 456 -18.62 1.62 -7.35
C TYR A 456 -18.82 0.35 -8.08
N PHE A 457 -17.79 -0.09 -8.42
CA PHE A 457 -17.26 -1.35 -8.62
C PHE A 457 -18.26 -2.44 -8.70
N GLY A 458 -18.16 -3.21 -9.54
CA GLY A 458 -18.87 -4.42 -9.46
C GLY A 458 -20.36 -4.28 -9.75
N SER A 459 -20.82 -3.13 -10.24
CA SER A 459 -22.18 -3.04 -10.76
C SER A 459 -22.41 -4.13 -11.78
N LEU A 460 -21.46 -4.39 -12.68
CA LEU A 460 -21.54 -5.54 -13.59
C LEU A 460 -21.49 -6.88 -12.88
N PHE A 461 -20.68 -7.01 -11.83
CA PHE A 461 -20.63 -8.23 -11.02
C PHE A 461 -21.98 -8.50 -10.36
N THR A 462 -22.53 -7.52 -9.66
CA THR A 462 -23.81 -7.63 -8.96
C THR A 462 -24.97 -7.81 -9.94
N LEU A 463 -24.99 -7.03 -11.01
CA LEU A 463 -26.02 -7.12 -12.04
C LEU A 463 -25.99 -8.44 -12.82
N SER A 464 -24.84 -9.12 -12.88
CA SER A 464 -24.72 -10.40 -13.55
C SER A 464 -25.69 -11.45 -13.01
N VAL A 465 -26.12 -11.31 -11.77
CA VAL A 465 -27.12 -12.17 -11.13
C VAL A 465 -28.45 -12.15 -11.87
N LEU A 466 -28.78 -11.10 -12.60
CA LEU A 466 -30.03 -10.96 -13.33
C LEU A 466 -30.10 -11.88 -14.56
N TRP A 467 -28.97 -12.28 -15.13
CA TRP A 467 -28.97 -13.12 -16.35
C TRP A 467 -28.17 -14.42 -16.21
N LEU A 468 -27.24 -14.48 -15.25
CA LEU A 468 -26.41 -15.67 -15.02
C LEU A 468 -27.25 -16.97 -14.78
N PRO A 469 -28.38 -16.94 -14.06
CA PRO A 469 -29.23 -18.13 -13.83
C PRO A 469 -29.80 -18.73 -15.10
N PHE A 470 -29.95 -17.90 -16.14
CA PHE A 470 -30.55 -18.35 -17.43
C PHE A 470 -29.52 -18.92 -18.41
N LEU A 471 -28.21 -18.88 -18.03
CA LEU A 471 -27.12 -19.40 -18.84
C LEU A 471 -26.79 -20.85 -18.44
N ARG A 472 -26.39 -21.65 -19.42
CA ARG A 472 -25.92 -23.03 -19.19
C ARG A 472 -24.45 -23.08 -18.87
N GLY A 473 -24.02 -24.07 -18.08
CA GLY A 473 -22.61 -24.29 -17.77
C GLY A 473 -22.03 -23.34 -16.71
N THR A 474 -22.86 -22.69 -15.91
CA THR A 474 -22.50 -21.64 -14.95
C THR A 474 -22.08 -22.14 -13.56
N LYS A 475 -22.08 -23.47 -13.29
CA LYS A 475 -21.79 -24.01 -11.94
C LYS A 475 -20.47 -23.47 -11.32
N ARG A 476 -19.39 -23.45 -12.11
CA ARG A 476 -18.09 -22.95 -11.67
C ARG A 476 -18.10 -21.43 -11.45
N THR A 477 -18.82 -20.71 -12.31
CA THR A 477 -19.00 -19.26 -12.19
C THR A 477 -19.75 -18.91 -10.92
N TRP A 478 -20.78 -19.66 -10.57
CA TRP A 478 -21.52 -19.52 -9.31
C TRP A 478 -20.65 -19.82 -8.09
N ALA A 479 -19.78 -20.82 -8.15
CA ALA A 479 -18.87 -21.12 -7.05
C ALA A 479 -17.93 -19.93 -6.77
N LEU A 480 -17.36 -19.31 -7.82
CA LEU A 480 -16.54 -18.12 -7.68
C LEU A 480 -17.38 -16.92 -7.25
N PHE A 481 -18.60 -16.75 -7.78
CA PHE A 481 -19.52 -15.69 -7.37
C PHE A 481 -19.80 -15.74 -5.86
N PHE A 482 -20.15 -16.92 -5.33
CA PHE A 482 -20.41 -17.06 -3.90
C PHE A 482 -19.16 -16.89 -3.04
N ALA A 483 -18.00 -17.34 -3.50
CA ALA A 483 -16.74 -17.09 -2.81
C ALA A 483 -16.44 -15.58 -2.74
N THR A 484 -16.68 -14.86 -3.83
CA THR A 484 -16.56 -13.41 -3.89
C THR A 484 -17.57 -12.73 -2.97
N GLN A 485 -18.80 -13.20 -2.94
CA GLN A 485 -19.86 -12.65 -2.09
C GLN A 485 -19.54 -12.83 -0.60
N LEU A 486 -19.00 -14.00 -0.21
CA LEU A 486 -18.49 -14.20 1.15
C LEU A 486 -17.35 -13.24 1.48
N GLY A 487 -16.47 -12.98 0.52
CA GLY A 487 -15.43 -11.96 0.65
C GLY A 487 -16.00 -10.56 0.87
N ILE A 488 -17.07 -10.19 0.15
CA ILE A 488 -17.77 -8.89 0.33
C ILE A 488 -18.39 -8.81 1.72
N PHE A 489 -19.05 -9.86 2.20
CA PHE A 489 -19.61 -9.89 3.55
C PHE A 489 -18.50 -9.77 4.61
N THR A 490 -17.39 -10.46 4.43
CA THR A 490 -16.23 -10.37 5.33
C THR A 490 -15.63 -8.95 5.31
N TRP A 491 -15.46 -8.36 4.13
CA TRP A 491 -15.01 -6.98 3.99
C TRP A 491 -15.92 -6.02 4.74
N PHE A 492 -17.24 -6.14 4.56
CA PHE A 492 -18.19 -5.22 5.19
C PHE A 492 -18.22 -5.38 6.71
N ALA A 493 -18.24 -6.61 7.20
CA ALA A 493 -18.27 -6.90 8.63
C ALA A 493 -16.96 -6.49 9.34
N PHE A 494 -15.83 -6.55 8.64
CA PHE A 494 -14.52 -6.30 9.24
C PHE A 494 -14.07 -4.85 9.12
N SER A 495 -14.12 -4.28 7.92
CA SER A 495 -13.75 -2.88 7.64
C SER A 495 -14.19 -2.49 6.23
N HIS A 496 -15.34 -1.85 6.11
CA HIS A 496 -15.92 -1.49 4.81
C HIS A 496 -15.37 -0.17 4.23
N VAL A 497 -14.04 -0.05 4.22
CA VAL A 497 -13.36 0.97 3.41
C VAL A 497 -13.38 0.49 1.95
N GLU A 498 -13.93 1.30 1.06
CA GLU A 498 -14.18 0.93 -0.34
C GLU A 498 -12.92 0.44 -1.05
N ARG A 499 -11.81 1.11 -0.85
CA ARG A 499 -10.49 0.75 -1.40
C ARG A 499 -10.11 -0.71 -1.14
N TYR A 500 -10.54 -1.27 -0.02
CA TYR A 500 -10.20 -2.65 0.33
C TYR A 500 -10.98 -3.71 -0.46
N LEU A 501 -12.04 -3.34 -1.18
CA LEU A 501 -12.69 -4.22 -2.16
C LEU A 501 -11.78 -4.57 -3.34
N GLN A 502 -10.72 -3.81 -3.57
CA GLN A 502 -9.74 -4.09 -4.62
C GLN A 502 -9.18 -5.51 -4.56
N LEU A 503 -9.06 -6.07 -3.36
CA LEU A 503 -8.68 -7.47 -3.14
C LEU A 503 -9.54 -8.46 -3.91
N LEU A 504 -10.85 -8.21 -3.99
CA LEU A 504 -11.83 -9.10 -4.60
C LEU A 504 -12.03 -8.86 -6.11
N LEU A 505 -11.53 -7.76 -6.63
CA LEU A 505 -11.72 -7.38 -8.04
C LEU A 505 -11.26 -8.44 -9.03
N PRO A 506 -10.12 -9.15 -8.87
CA PRO A 506 -9.74 -10.20 -9.80
C PRO A 506 -10.79 -11.33 -9.88
N TRP A 507 -11.45 -11.66 -8.76
CA TRP A 507 -12.53 -12.65 -8.76
C TRP A 507 -13.81 -12.12 -9.39
N MET A 508 -14.24 -10.91 -9.03
CA MET A 508 -15.38 -10.25 -9.66
C MET A 508 -15.20 -10.20 -11.16
N ALA A 509 -14.01 -9.84 -11.55
CA ALA A 509 -13.54 -9.78 -12.89
C ALA A 509 -13.75 -11.10 -13.64
N CYS A 510 -13.26 -12.18 -13.11
CA CYS A 510 -13.42 -13.51 -13.73
C CYS A 510 -14.89 -13.92 -13.86
N VAL A 511 -15.72 -13.61 -12.86
CA VAL A 511 -17.17 -13.88 -12.92
C VAL A 511 -17.83 -13.09 -14.04
N VAL A 512 -17.54 -11.78 -14.13
CA VAL A 512 -18.12 -10.92 -15.17
C VAL A 512 -17.71 -11.40 -16.55
N VAL A 513 -16.42 -11.66 -16.80
CA VAL A 513 -15.96 -12.16 -18.11
C VAL A 513 -16.57 -13.50 -18.46
N ALA A 514 -16.62 -14.43 -17.52
CA ALA A 514 -17.28 -15.70 -17.76
C ALA A 514 -18.76 -15.50 -18.16
N GLY A 515 -19.47 -14.64 -17.44
CA GLY A 515 -20.84 -14.25 -17.75
C GLY A 515 -20.99 -13.63 -19.15
N LEU A 516 -20.13 -12.68 -19.50
CA LEU A 516 -20.11 -12.02 -20.82
C LEU A 516 -19.88 -13.03 -21.96
N ILE A 517 -18.90 -13.92 -21.81
CA ILE A 517 -18.57 -14.93 -22.81
C ILE A 517 -19.75 -15.89 -22.99
N LEU A 518 -20.34 -16.39 -21.90
CA LEU A 518 -21.49 -17.30 -21.95
C LEU A 518 -22.70 -16.62 -22.58
N THR A 519 -22.99 -15.38 -22.21
CA THR A 519 -24.08 -14.58 -22.82
C THR A 519 -23.86 -14.40 -24.30
N TRP A 520 -22.68 -14.03 -24.73
CA TRP A 520 -22.31 -13.85 -26.13
C TRP A 520 -22.50 -15.12 -26.94
N ARG A 521 -22.18 -16.29 -26.35
CA ARG A 521 -22.32 -17.60 -27.02
C ARG A 521 -23.75 -18.07 -27.09
N GLN A 522 -24.53 -17.91 -26.03
CA GLN A 522 -25.83 -18.57 -25.85
C GLN A 522 -27.03 -17.68 -26.22
N ALA A 523 -26.90 -16.36 -26.10
CA ALA A 523 -28.03 -15.43 -26.22
C ALA A 523 -27.78 -14.36 -27.30
N ARG A 524 -28.10 -14.70 -28.56
CA ARG A 524 -27.86 -13.77 -29.70
C ARG A 524 -28.59 -12.43 -29.53
N LEU A 525 -29.83 -12.44 -29.04
CA LEU A 525 -30.64 -11.24 -28.80
C LEU A 525 -30.05 -10.33 -27.70
N ALA A 526 -29.34 -10.90 -26.75
CA ALA A 526 -28.71 -10.13 -25.68
C ALA A 526 -27.40 -9.43 -26.10
N ARG A 527 -26.85 -9.67 -27.28
CA ARG A 527 -25.57 -9.09 -27.71
C ARG A 527 -25.60 -7.57 -27.81
N ILE A 528 -26.72 -6.99 -28.32
CA ILE A 528 -26.85 -5.53 -28.48
C ILE A 528 -26.90 -4.85 -27.10
N PRO A 529 -27.82 -5.18 -26.18
CA PRO A 529 -27.83 -4.58 -24.86
C PRO A 529 -26.53 -4.87 -24.07
N LEU A 530 -25.88 -6.02 -24.29
CA LEU A 530 -24.60 -6.34 -23.68
C LEU A 530 -23.50 -5.40 -24.15
N VAL A 531 -23.41 -5.11 -25.44
CA VAL A 531 -22.44 -4.13 -25.98
C VAL A 531 -22.72 -2.74 -25.43
N ALA A 532 -23.98 -2.32 -25.35
CA ALA A 532 -24.35 -1.06 -24.75
C ALA A 532 -23.94 -0.97 -23.27
N LEU A 533 -24.18 -2.03 -22.50
CA LEU A 533 -23.76 -2.11 -21.10
C LEU A 533 -22.24 -2.01 -20.94
N ILE A 534 -21.47 -2.71 -21.78
CA ILE A 534 -20.02 -2.64 -21.81
C ILE A 534 -19.56 -1.24 -22.19
N ALA A 535 -20.16 -0.63 -23.21
CA ALA A 535 -19.82 0.74 -23.63
C ALA A 535 -20.07 1.76 -22.52
N MET A 536 -21.20 1.66 -21.83
CA MET A 536 -21.49 2.51 -20.66
C MET A 536 -20.42 2.34 -19.58
N GLN A 537 -20.03 1.10 -19.30
CA GLN A 537 -19.01 0.80 -18.30
C GLN A 537 -17.66 1.36 -18.70
N VAL A 538 -17.27 1.27 -19.97
CA VAL A 538 -16.04 1.84 -20.53
C VAL A 538 -16.02 3.36 -20.41
N VAL A 539 -17.13 4.02 -20.80
CA VAL A 539 -17.25 5.49 -20.71
C VAL A 539 -17.17 5.93 -19.25
N TRP A 540 -17.90 5.24 -18.38
CA TRP A 540 -17.88 5.55 -16.96
C TRP A 540 -16.48 5.41 -16.34
N GLY A 541 -15.82 4.29 -16.60
CA GLY A 541 -14.46 4.03 -16.10
C GLY A 541 -13.38 4.87 -16.78
N GLY A 542 -13.62 5.32 -18.00
CA GLY A 542 -12.68 6.15 -18.77
C GLY A 542 -12.35 7.48 -18.11
N ASP A 543 -13.26 8.01 -17.29
CA ASP A 543 -13.04 9.25 -16.55
C ASP A 543 -11.84 9.18 -15.60
N ALA A 544 -11.59 8.01 -15.08
CA ALA A 544 -10.45 7.77 -14.20
C ALA A 544 -9.11 7.68 -14.95
N LEU A 545 -9.12 7.30 -16.21
CA LEU A 545 -7.91 6.94 -16.95
C LEU A 545 -7.46 7.99 -17.94
N PHE A 546 -8.34 8.44 -18.84
CA PHE A 546 -7.92 9.20 -20.01
C PHE A 546 -8.93 10.19 -20.59
N ILE A 547 -10.21 10.08 -20.28
CA ILE A 547 -11.25 10.97 -20.80
C ILE A 547 -12.15 11.41 -19.66
N ARG A 548 -12.29 12.72 -19.47
CA ARG A 548 -13.25 13.30 -18.53
C ARG A 548 -14.65 13.20 -19.11
N SER A 549 -15.37 12.13 -18.77
CA SER A 549 -16.73 11.91 -19.24
C SER A 549 -17.77 12.63 -18.38
N HIS A 550 -17.52 12.75 -17.06
CA HIS A 550 -18.44 13.33 -16.08
C HIS A 550 -17.74 14.09 -14.95
N ALA A 551 -16.47 14.43 -15.15
CA ALA A 551 -15.66 15.29 -14.30
C ALA A 551 -15.55 14.84 -12.83
N MET A 552 -15.59 13.52 -12.56
CA MET A 552 -15.39 12.98 -11.23
C MET A 552 -13.98 13.17 -10.71
N ILE A 553 -13.01 13.03 -11.59
CA ILE A 553 -11.59 13.17 -11.29
C ILE A 553 -11.12 14.51 -11.85
N ARG A 554 -10.68 15.39 -10.95
CA ARG A 554 -10.22 16.73 -11.33
C ARG A 554 -8.91 16.69 -12.09
N ASP A 555 -7.99 15.82 -11.70
CA ASP A 555 -6.66 15.69 -12.26
C ASP A 555 -6.47 14.29 -12.85
N LEU A 556 -5.89 14.22 -14.04
CA LEU A 556 -5.50 12.96 -14.65
C LEU A 556 -4.00 12.74 -14.38
N PRO A 557 -3.62 11.87 -13.45
CA PRO A 557 -2.20 11.64 -13.10
C PRO A 557 -1.36 11.27 -14.31
N MET A 558 -1.93 10.51 -15.25
CA MET A 558 -1.32 10.16 -16.53
C MET A 558 -0.90 11.37 -17.36
N VAL A 559 -1.81 12.35 -17.50
CA VAL A 559 -1.55 13.56 -18.31
C VAL A 559 -0.46 14.39 -17.64
N HIS A 560 -0.51 14.51 -16.33
CA HIS A 560 0.54 15.21 -15.58
C HIS A 560 1.89 14.52 -15.72
N SER A 561 1.96 13.20 -15.56
CA SER A 561 3.18 12.42 -15.72
C SER A 561 3.73 12.48 -17.15
N ALA A 562 2.84 12.36 -18.15
CA ALA A 562 3.24 12.49 -19.54
C ALA A 562 3.88 13.86 -19.85
N ARG A 563 3.29 14.95 -19.34
CA ARG A 563 3.85 16.30 -19.50
C ARG A 563 5.20 16.48 -18.81
N LEU A 564 5.35 15.91 -17.60
CA LEU A 564 6.64 15.93 -16.90
C LEU A 564 7.72 15.19 -17.67
N ILE A 565 7.41 14.01 -18.20
CA ILE A 565 8.34 13.19 -18.98
C ILE A 565 8.69 13.89 -20.30
N GLU A 566 7.69 14.41 -21.03
CA GLU A 566 7.86 15.15 -22.27
C GLU A 566 8.80 16.36 -22.09
N SER A 567 8.63 17.10 -21.01
CA SER A 567 9.50 18.23 -20.67
C SER A 567 10.90 17.80 -20.20
N GLY A 568 11.19 16.51 -20.08
CA GLY A 568 12.43 15.98 -19.49
C GLY A 568 12.68 16.51 -18.07
N TYR A 569 11.58 16.79 -17.34
CA TYR A 569 11.59 17.50 -16.05
C TYR A 569 12.16 18.92 -16.11
N LYS A 570 12.20 19.54 -17.29
CA LYS A 570 12.67 20.90 -17.48
C LYS A 570 11.89 21.87 -16.57
N GLY A 571 12.57 22.73 -15.88
CA GLY A 571 11.97 23.60 -14.86
C GLY A 571 11.68 22.92 -13.51
N ASN A 572 11.82 21.61 -13.43
CA ASN A 572 11.64 20.82 -12.20
C ASN A 572 12.90 19.98 -11.90
N TRP A 573 14.08 20.56 -12.03
CA TRP A 573 15.34 19.86 -11.75
C TRP A 573 15.40 19.27 -10.35
N ALA A 574 14.85 19.97 -9.36
CA ALA A 574 14.74 19.47 -8.00
C ALA A 574 13.99 18.12 -7.91
N LEU A 575 13.04 17.88 -8.83
CA LEU A 575 12.34 16.60 -8.89
C LEU A 575 13.24 15.43 -9.33
N ARG A 576 14.30 15.68 -10.06
CA ARG A 576 15.27 14.65 -10.45
C ARG A 576 16.25 14.32 -9.32
N GLU A 577 16.55 15.30 -8.48
CA GLU A 577 17.52 15.20 -7.38
C GLU A 577 16.82 15.09 -6.04
N ARG A 578 15.72 15.83 -5.85
CA ARG A 578 14.93 15.87 -4.61
C ARG A 578 13.47 15.63 -4.89
N VAL A 579 13.06 14.37 -4.83
CA VAL A 579 11.68 13.95 -5.16
C VAL A 579 10.69 14.44 -4.11
N PHE A 580 11.07 14.41 -2.85
CA PHE A 580 10.23 14.75 -1.70
C PHE A 580 10.80 15.92 -0.88
N ASP A 581 11.17 16.98 -1.58
CA ASP A 581 11.52 18.24 -0.94
C ASP A 581 10.29 18.86 -0.22
N PRO A 582 10.40 19.38 1.02
CA PRO A 582 11.64 19.73 1.74
C PRO A 582 12.22 18.64 2.65
N LEU A 583 11.56 17.50 2.87
CA LEU A 583 12.06 16.47 3.79
C LEU A 583 13.39 15.86 3.35
N GLN A 584 13.56 15.66 2.05
CA GLN A 584 14.83 15.19 1.50
C GLN A 584 15.96 16.20 1.76
N SER A 585 15.68 17.52 1.66
CA SER A 585 16.65 18.55 2.01
C SER A 585 17.04 18.55 3.49
N ILE A 586 16.09 18.19 4.36
CA ILE A 586 16.36 18.00 5.79
C ILE A 586 17.21 16.75 5.97
N GLY A 587 16.83 15.63 5.37
CA GLY A 587 17.57 14.38 5.45
C GLY A 587 19.03 14.51 5.02
N ASP A 588 19.28 15.19 3.88
CA ASP A 588 20.63 15.48 3.38
C ASP A 588 21.47 16.32 4.34
N ALA A 589 20.83 17.11 5.19
CA ALA A 589 21.49 18.00 6.16
C ALA A 589 21.67 17.39 7.55
N LEU A 590 21.06 16.23 7.82
CA LEU A 590 21.15 15.54 9.10
C LEU A 590 22.41 14.67 9.18
N PRO A 591 23.01 14.51 10.36
CA PRO A 591 24.01 13.47 10.61
C PRO A 591 23.45 12.06 10.30
N ALA A 592 24.31 11.15 9.88
CA ALA A 592 23.90 9.81 9.43
C ALA A 592 23.23 8.95 10.52
N ASP A 593 23.56 9.20 11.78
CA ASP A 593 23.05 8.50 12.97
C ASP A 593 21.84 9.20 13.61
N SER A 594 21.22 10.16 12.91
CA SER A 594 20.13 10.94 13.47
C SER A 594 18.87 10.10 13.71
N SER A 595 18.26 10.34 14.87
CA SER A 595 16.90 9.92 15.20
C SER A 595 16.00 11.16 15.26
N VAL A 596 14.99 11.21 14.42
CA VAL A 596 14.20 12.41 14.14
C VAL A 596 12.80 12.26 14.69
N LEU A 597 12.40 13.16 15.61
CA LEU A 597 10.99 13.34 15.90
C LEU A 597 10.35 14.13 14.76
N LEU A 598 9.34 13.57 14.13
CA LEU A 598 8.54 14.24 13.11
C LEU A 598 7.14 14.59 13.65
N HIS A 599 6.97 15.86 13.98
CA HIS A 599 5.67 16.41 14.39
C HIS A 599 4.86 16.82 13.16
N GLU A 600 4.42 15.83 12.40
CA GLU A 600 3.60 16.01 11.19
C GLU A 600 2.81 14.72 10.88
N LEU A 601 1.68 14.88 10.19
CA LEU A 601 0.76 13.76 9.94
C LEU A 601 1.40 12.64 9.12
N ASN A 602 2.16 12.96 8.09
CA ASN A 602 2.39 11.98 7.06
C ASN A 602 3.78 11.73 6.55
N PRO A 603 4.50 12.72 6.09
CA PRO A 603 5.62 12.37 5.23
C PRO A 603 6.82 11.95 6.08
N ARG A 604 7.23 10.68 5.94
CA ARG A 604 8.53 10.20 6.45
C ARG A 604 9.56 10.08 5.33
N LEU A 605 9.06 9.84 4.12
CA LEU A 605 9.90 9.61 2.96
C LEU A 605 10.73 10.85 2.61
N GLY A 606 12.02 10.66 2.46
CA GLY A 606 13.00 11.70 2.20
C GLY A 606 13.95 11.96 3.37
N LEU A 607 13.54 11.71 4.62
CA LEU A 607 14.40 11.96 5.77
C LEU A 607 15.63 11.05 5.84
N GLY A 608 15.54 9.82 5.32
CA GLY A 608 16.70 8.91 5.29
C GLY A 608 17.30 8.59 6.67
N ALA A 609 16.51 8.72 7.72
CA ALA A 609 16.92 8.54 9.12
C ALA A 609 15.85 7.74 9.86
N ARG A 610 16.15 7.33 11.09
CA ARG A 610 15.14 6.82 12.02
C ARG A 610 14.14 7.92 12.32
N VAL A 611 12.86 7.66 12.14
CA VAL A 611 11.79 8.62 12.40
C VAL A 611 10.87 8.13 13.50
N VAL A 612 10.76 8.92 14.55
CA VAL A 612 9.78 8.78 15.64
C VAL A 612 8.59 9.67 15.31
N THR A 613 7.37 9.17 15.45
CA THR A 613 6.15 9.95 15.23
C THR A 613 5.41 10.17 16.54
N ASP A 614 4.92 11.36 16.74
CA ASP A 614 4.14 11.71 17.93
C ASP A 614 2.65 11.87 17.65
N MET A 615 2.20 11.51 16.45
CA MET A 615 0.78 11.62 16.10
C MET A 615 -0.10 10.75 16.97
N SER A 616 -0.97 11.39 17.73
CA SER A 616 -1.91 10.72 18.62
C SER A 616 -2.82 9.74 17.87
N GLY A 617 -3.03 8.56 18.47
CA GLY A 617 -3.87 7.51 17.92
C GLY A 617 -3.22 6.64 16.85
N LEU A 618 -1.97 6.90 16.50
CA LEU A 618 -1.17 6.08 15.60
C LEU A 618 0.11 5.55 16.25
N GLN A 619 0.39 5.99 17.45
CA GLN A 619 1.44 5.49 18.33
C GLN A 619 0.90 5.45 19.76
N THR A 620 1.60 4.75 20.65
CA THR A 620 1.10 4.43 21.97
C THR A 620 1.90 5.05 23.12
N GLY A 621 3.11 5.59 22.86
CA GLY A 621 4.04 6.06 23.89
C GLY A 621 4.00 7.57 24.15
N ILE A 622 3.83 8.40 23.14
CA ILE A 622 3.93 9.86 23.29
C ILE A 622 2.54 10.47 23.51
N ARG A 623 2.33 11.06 24.68
CA ARG A 623 1.08 11.68 25.09
C ARG A 623 1.34 13.01 25.77
N TYR A 624 1.39 14.10 25.00
CA TYR A 624 1.65 15.46 25.53
C TYR A 624 0.65 15.89 26.59
N GLY A 625 -0.58 15.41 26.52
CA GLY A 625 -1.61 15.71 27.52
C GLY A 625 -1.33 15.17 28.92
N LEU A 626 -0.45 14.19 29.05
CA LEU A 626 -0.01 13.63 30.32
C LEU A 626 1.25 14.32 30.87
N LEU A 627 1.92 15.17 30.07
CA LEU A 627 3.13 15.85 30.46
C LEU A 627 2.78 17.22 31.08
N GLU A 628 3.43 17.53 32.18
CA GLU A 628 3.18 18.73 32.97
C GLU A 628 4.08 19.90 32.57
N SER A 629 5.24 19.62 31.96
CA SER A 629 6.23 20.64 31.62
C SER A 629 6.98 20.30 30.34
N PRO A 630 7.59 21.31 29.66
CA PRO A 630 8.50 21.10 28.56
C PRO A 630 9.75 20.29 28.92
N GLN A 631 10.15 20.31 30.19
CA GLN A 631 11.25 19.48 30.67
C GLN A 631 10.89 18.00 30.58
N GLN A 632 9.69 17.61 30.94
CA GLN A 632 9.22 16.22 30.77
C GLN A 632 9.17 15.82 29.29
N VAL A 633 8.89 16.77 28.38
CA VAL A 633 9.00 16.51 26.92
C VAL A 633 10.46 16.23 26.55
N TYR A 634 11.39 17.02 27.07
CA TYR A 634 12.84 16.82 26.84
C TYR A 634 13.30 15.45 27.33
N GLU A 635 12.96 15.09 28.57
CA GLU A 635 13.27 13.80 29.18
C GLU A 635 12.72 12.64 28.36
N LEU A 636 11.43 12.72 27.97
CA LEU A 636 10.79 11.73 27.10
C LEU A 636 11.53 11.58 25.76
N TYR A 637 11.96 12.68 25.16
CA TYR A 637 12.67 12.64 23.88
C TYR A 637 14.08 12.06 24.02
N GLN A 638 14.75 12.31 25.15
CA GLN A 638 16.01 11.65 25.45
C GLN A 638 15.85 10.14 25.63
N ASP A 639 14.84 9.70 26.38
CA ASP A 639 14.53 8.28 26.56
C ASP A 639 14.22 7.57 25.25
N LEU A 640 13.57 8.27 24.31
CA LEU A 640 13.30 7.79 22.94
C LEU A 640 14.52 7.86 22.01
N GLY A 641 15.65 8.42 22.49
CA GLY A 641 16.88 8.58 21.72
C GLY A 641 16.75 9.58 20.56
N ILE A 642 15.87 10.58 20.68
CA ILE A 642 15.69 11.61 19.66
C ILE A 642 16.87 12.56 19.68
N THR A 643 17.44 12.82 18.51
CA THR A 643 18.56 13.76 18.33
C THR A 643 18.13 15.05 17.64
N HIS A 644 17.10 14.99 16.82
CA HIS A 644 16.58 16.12 16.05
C HIS A 644 15.07 16.18 16.07
N VAL A 645 14.51 17.37 15.94
CA VAL A 645 13.07 17.61 15.85
C VAL A 645 12.75 18.32 14.54
N VAL A 646 11.70 17.85 13.86
CA VAL A 646 11.16 18.42 12.61
C VAL A 646 9.69 18.72 12.82
N TRP A 647 9.25 19.95 12.52
CA TRP A 647 7.86 20.36 12.68
C TRP A 647 7.42 21.37 11.64
N ALA A 648 6.11 21.46 11.41
CA ALA A 648 5.56 22.41 10.44
C ALA A 648 5.77 23.86 10.87
N ARG A 649 6.21 24.69 9.93
CA ARG A 649 6.60 26.10 10.17
C ARG A 649 5.47 26.99 10.61
N ARG A 650 4.27 26.85 10.09
CA ARG A 650 3.12 27.73 10.36
C ARG A 650 1.78 27.01 10.34
N LYS A 651 1.78 25.73 10.17
CA LYS A 651 0.57 24.96 9.97
C LYS A 651 0.70 23.63 10.69
N ALA A 652 -0.05 23.45 11.75
CA ALA A 652 -0.21 22.17 12.39
C ALA A 652 -1.12 21.31 11.50
N ILE A 653 -0.52 20.55 10.58
CA ILE A 653 -1.24 19.65 9.70
C ILE A 653 -1.40 18.32 10.43
N GLY A 654 -2.60 17.80 10.47
CA GLY A 654 -2.87 16.46 10.98
C GLY A 654 -3.26 16.36 12.45
N PHE A 655 -3.10 17.42 13.24
CA PHE A 655 -3.60 17.47 14.59
C PHE A 655 -4.96 18.16 14.62
N ASP A 656 -5.88 17.70 15.47
CA ASP A 656 -7.25 18.22 15.47
C ASP A 656 -7.33 19.61 16.13
N SER A 657 -6.37 19.95 16.99
CA SER A 657 -6.35 21.26 17.66
C SER A 657 -4.92 21.64 18.08
N LEU A 658 -4.64 22.93 18.08
CA LEU A 658 -3.38 23.48 18.57
C LEU A 658 -3.23 23.29 20.09
N GLY A 659 -4.34 23.27 20.83
CA GLY A 659 -4.32 23.11 22.28
C GLY A 659 -3.77 21.74 22.74
N GLY A 660 -3.89 20.70 21.91
CA GLY A 660 -3.36 19.38 22.21
C GLY A 660 -1.84 19.27 22.19
N ASP A 661 -1.20 20.17 21.47
CA ASP A 661 0.23 20.15 21.22
C ASP A 661 0.99 21.23 22.00
N LEU A 662 0.34 21.88 22.97
CA LEU A 662 0.94 23.00 23.70
C LEU A 662 2.31 22.65 24.29
N ARG A 663 2.46 21.48 24.91
CA ARG A 663 3.74 21.06 25.50
C ARG A 663 4.82 20.86 24.46
N PHE A 664 4.45 20.33 23.29
CA PHE A 664 5.36 20.23 22.15
C PHE A 664 5.81 21.61 21.69
N PHE A 665 4.87 22.56 21.45
CA PHE A 665 5.23 23.90 20.98
C PHE A 665 5.99 24.70 22.02
N GLU A 666 5.71 24.54 23.31
CA GLU A 666 6.49 25.10 24.39
C GLU A 666 7.94 24.58 24.34
N PHE A 667 8.12 23.28 24.18
CA PHE A 667 9.43 22.66 24.06
C PHE A 667 10.20 23.17 22.82
N VAL A 668 9.63 23.12 21.62
CA VAL A 668 10.35 23.52 20.39
C VAL A 668 10.70 25.01 20.37
N ASN A 669 9.99 25.85 21.14
CA ASN A 669 10.30 27.27 21.30
C ASN A 669 11.61 27.48 22.06
N THR A 670 12.12 26.47 22.74
CA THR A 670 13.45 26.51 23.40
C THR A 670 14.60 26.15 22.46
N ILE A 671 14.31 25.56 21.30
CA ILE A 671 15.33 25.23 20.31
C ILE A 671 15.87 26.52 19.69
N LYS A 672 17.13 26.82 20.00
CA LYS A 672 17.77 28.05 19.53
C LYS A 672 18.08 27.95 18.04
N ARG A 673 17.63 28.98 17.26
CA ARG A 673 17.89 29.13 15.83
C ARG A 673 17.57 27.89 15.00
N PRO A 674 16.32 27.41 14.99
CA PRO A 674 15.94 26.30 14.16
C PRO A 674 16.18 26.65 12.68
N LYS A 675 16.68 25.69 11.92
CA LYS A 675 16.85 25.81 10.47
C LYS A 675 15.48 25.65 9.78
N THR A 676 15.40 26.09 8.54
CA THR A 676 14.18 26.01 7.75
C THR A 676 14.43 25.28 6.43
N ALA A 677 13.49 24.41 6.05
CA ALA A 677 13.43 23.81 4.72
C ALA A 677 11.97 23.81 4.26
N GLY A 678 11.65 24.62 3.25
CA GLY A 678 10.28 24.77 2.75
C GLY A 678 9.29 25.14 3.85
N SER A 679 8.32 24.26 4.10
CA SER A 679 7.28 24.44 5.12
C SER A 679 7.65 23.94 6.51
N PHE A 680 8.89 23.49 6.74
CA PHE A 680 9.33 22.90 8.00
C PHE A 680 10.40 23.74 8.70
N TYR A 681 10.37 23.68 10.04
CA TYR A 681 11.49 23.95 10.91
C TYR A 681 12.15 22.63 11.29
N TYR A 682 13.46 22.66 11.54
CA TYR A 682 14.18 21.53 12.11
C TYR A 682 15.38 22.01 12.93
N GLY A 683 15.76 21.25 13.94
CA GLY A 683 16.91 21.55 14.77
C GLY A 683 17.30 20.38 15.65
N PRO A 684 18.55 20.41 16.18
CA PRO A 684 19.00 19.41 17.13
C PRO A 684 18.27 19.57 18.47
N MET A 685 18.21 18.48 19.23
CA MET A 685 17.84 18.53 20.64
C MET A 685 18.80 19.45 21.40
N PRO A 686 18.31 20.21 22.39
CA PRO A 686 19.21 20.93 23.32
C PRO A 686 20.18 19.96 24.02
N GLY A 687 21.43 20.37 24.21
CA GLY A 687 22.43 19.53 24.88
C GLY A 687 22.17 19.34 26.38
N GLU A 688 21.47 20.28 26.99
CA GLU A 688 21.05 20.24 28.39
C GLU A 688 19.56 20.57 28.47
N ALA A 689 18.90 20.06 29.50
CA ALA A 689 17.52 20.40 29.76
C ALA A 689 17.38 21.90 29.94
N PRO A 690 16.60 22.61 29.11
CA PRO A 690 16.43 24.04 29.33
C PRO A 690 15.78 24.27 30.69
N GLU A 691 16.18 25.34 31.39
CA GLU A 691 15.44 25.76 32.57
C GLU A 691 14.03 26.21 32.16
N PHE A 692 13.06 25.39 32.45
CA PHE A 692 11.68 25.67 32.15
C PHE A 692 10.97 26.17 33.41
N GLN A 693 10.56 27.39 33.41
CA GLN A 693 9.48 27.81 34.29
C GLN A 693 8.18 27.33 33.65
N SER A 694 7.59 26.30 34.23
CA SER A 694 6.31 25.74 33.79
C SER A 694 5.25 26.81 33.83
N SER A 695 4.79 27.23 32.66
CA SER A 695 3.64 28.07 32.54
C SER A 695 2.41 27.23 32.22
N ASN A 696 1.37 27.43 32.96
CA ASN A 696 0.10 26.74 32.78
C ASN A 696 -1.01 27.67 32.26
N VAL A 697 -0.70 28.91 31.89
CA VAL A 697 -1.70 29.91 31.56
C VAL A 697 -1.85 30.02 30.05
N VAL A 698 -3.02 29.70 29.56
CA VAL A 698 -3.42 29.80 28.15
C VAL A 698 -4.57 30.77 28.05
N LEU A 699 -4.39 31.82 27.27
CA LEU A 699 -5.46 32.72 26.89
C LEU A 699 -6.06 32.25 25.55
N TYR A 700 -7.36 32.08 25.51
CA TYR A 700 -8.07 31.66 24.32
C TYR A 700 -8.89 32.82 23.73
N ALA A 701 -8.47 33.25 22.53
CA ALA A 701 -9.12 34.28 21.73
C ALA A 701 -9.71 33.71 20.44
N GLY A 702 -10.36 32.62 20.52
CA GLY A 702 -10.85 31.90 19.34
C GLY A 702 -12.36 31.74 19.33
N CYS A 703 -12.87 31.10 18.30
CA CYS A 703 -14.29 30.74 18.20
C CYS A 703 -14.61 29.66 19.22
N ARG A 704 -15.46 29.93 20.16
CA ARG A 704 -15.91 28.94 21.17
C ARG A 704 -16.44 27.63 20.54
N ALA A 705 -16.98 27.71 19.35
CA ALA A 705 -17.50 26.55 18.62
C ALA A 705 -16.40 25.67 17.96
N THR A 706 -15.20 26.20 17.79
CA THR A 706 -14.07 25.50 17.13
C THR A 706 -12.98 25.10 18.10
N PHE A 707 -13.01 25.61 19.32
CA PHE A 707 -12.13 25.19 20.37
C PHE A 707 -12.61 23.86 20.95
N GLU A 708 -12.30 22.83 20.27
CA GLU A 708 -12.18 21.53 20.93
C GLU A 708 -10.81 21.52 21.59
N PRO A 709 -10.74 21.42 22.93
CA PRO A 709 -9.47 21.21 23.60
C PRO A 709 -8.77 20.06 22.90
N GLY A 710 -7.54 20.20 22.60
CA GLY A 710 -6.79 19.52 21.60
C GLY A 710 -7.05 18.05 21.42
N PHE A 711 -6.82 17.62 20.24
CA PHE A 711 -6.93 16.21 19.85
C PHE A 711 -6.30 15.28 20.89
N PHE A 712 -5.17 15.64 21.45
CA PHE A 712 -4.48 14.90 22.51
C PHE A 712 -5.20 14.97 23.86
N TYR A 713 -5.76 16.09 24.20
CA TYR A 713 -6.47 16.27 25.48
C TYR A 713 -7.91 15.77 25.41
N VAL A 714 -8.57 15.98 24.28
CA VAL A 714 -9.98 15.67 24.12
C VAL A 714 -10.25 14.20 23.98
N ARG A 715 -9.35 13.46 23.41
CA ARG A 715 -9.56 12.05 23.16
C ARG A 715 -9.17 11.16 24.30
N ASP A 716 -8.51 11.78 25.22
CA ASP A 716 -8.10 11.12 26.39
C ASP A 716 -9.11 11.11 27.45
N LEU A 717 -9.47 10.86 28.20
CA LEU A 717 -10.07 11.16 29.49
C LEU A 717 -11.58 11.37 29.47
N ASN A 718 -12.33 10.50 28.88
CA ASN A 718 -13.83 10.57 28.97
C ASN A 718 -14.38 11.98 28.65
N VAL A 719 -13.92 12.52 27.58
CA VAL A 719 -14.00 13.94 27.26
C VAL A 719 -15.37 14.40 26.81
N ARG A 720 -16.34 13.53 26.70
CA ARG A 720 -17.71 13.93 26.32
C ARG A 720 -18.25 15.10 27.13
N ASP A 721 -17.69 15.35 28.31
CA ASP A 721 -18.18 16.37 29.26
C ASP A 721 -17.19 17.50 29.57
N ARG A 722 -16.12 17.68 28.80
CA ARG A 722 -15.11 18.67 29.15
C ARG A 722 -15.38 20.03 28.58
N GLN A 723 -15.64 20.95 29.48
CA GLN A 723 -15.59 22.37 29.19
C GLN A 723 -14.14 22.88 29.22
N PRO A 724 -13.76 23.85 28.36
CA PRO A 724 -12.41 24.46 28.35
C PRO A 724 -11.95 24.92 29.73
N ALA A 725 -12.86 25.34 30.60
CA ALA A 725 -12.57 25.76 31.96
C ALA A 725 -11.97 24.67 32.89
N LYS A 726 -11.98 23.41 32.50
CA LYS A 726 -11.35 22.31 33.27
C LYS A 726 -9.91 22.04 32.90
N ILE A 727 -9.38 22.69 31.87
CA ILE A 727 -7.95 22.65 31.56
C ILE A 727 -7.28 23.62 32.54
N LYS A 728 -6.36 23.09 33.34
CA LYS A 728 -5.63 23.87 34.33
C LYS A 728 -4.94 25.06 33.63
N GLY A 729 -5.20 26.27 34.11
CA GLY A 729 -4.62 27.48 33.56
C GLY A 729 -5.30 28.05 32.31
N PHE A 730 -6.44 27.51 31.88
CA PHE A 730 -7.17 28.06 30.75
C PHE A 730 -8.04 29.23 31.16
N LYS A 731 -7.80 30.38 30.54
CA LYS A 731 -8.60 31.61 30.76
C LYS A 731 -9.25 32.05 29.45
N PRO A 732 -10.58 32.34 29.45
CA PRO A 732 -11.21 32.99 28.30
C PRO A 732 -10.69 34.40 28.15
N ILE A 733 -10.68 34.94 26.93
CA ILE A 733 -10.33 36.33 26.68
C ILE A 733 -11.42 37.22 27.20
N PRO A 734 -11.07 38.32 27.94
CA PRO A 734 -11.98 39.40 28.26
C PRO A 734 -12.45 40.11 26.99
N ASP A 735 -13.69 40.58 27.02
CA ASP A 735 -14.25 41.37 25.93
C ASP A 735 -13.81 42.85 25.97
N ASP A 736 -13.18 43.29 27.04
CA ASP A 736 -12.65 44.64 27.24
C ASP A 736 -11.15 44.70 26.93
N GLU A 737 -10.72 45.75 26.23
CA GLU A 737 -9.35 45.97 25.79
C GLU A 737 -8.34 46.13 26.96
N VAL A 738 -8.77 46.76 28.06
CA VAL A 738 -7.95 46.95 29.25
C VAL A 738 -7.77 45.65 30.02
N GLU A 739 -8.85 44.90 30.23
CA GLU A 739 -8.80 43.58 30.83
C GLU A 739 -8.02 42.59 29.96
N PHE A 740 -8.03 42.77 28.63
CA PHE A 740 -7.24 41.98 27.70
C PHE A 740 -5.74 42.24 27.87
N GLU A 741 -5.27 43.48 27.98
CA GLU A 741 -3.89 43.81 28.19
C GLU A 741 -3.37 43.36 29.56
N GLU A 742 -4.19 43.47 30.60
CA GLU A 742 -3.87 42.94 31.93
C GLU A 742 -3.80 41.40 31.91
N ALA A 743 -4.78 40.75 31.27
CA ALA A 743 -4.78 39.30 31.11
C ALA A 743 -3.58 38.81 30.32
N MET A 744 -3.09 39.57 29.34
CA MET A 744 -1.90 39.25 28.55
C MET A 744 -0.61 39.31 29.38
N GLY A 745 -0.60 40.07 30.50
CA GLY A 745 0.56 40.15 31.39
C GLY A 745 1.01 38.81 31.98
N ASP A 746 0.04 37.92 32.24
CA ASP A 746 0.25 36.64 32.95
C ASP A 746 0.14 35.38 32.04
N VAL A 747 0.07 35.58 30.73
CA VAL A 747 -0.22 34.48 29.79
C VAL A 747 1.04 34.09 29.03
N ASP A 748 1.30 32.80 28.91
CA ASP A 748 2.41 32.29 28.10
C ASP A 748 1.95 31.77 26.72
N PHE A 749 0.70 31.38 26.60
CA PHE A 749 0.14 30.92 25.34
C PHE A 749 -1.12 31.69 24.98
N ILE A 750 -1.25 32.04 23.71
CA ILE A 750 -2.48 32.58 23.15
C ILE A 750 -2.91 31.72 21.99
N VAL A 751 -4.12 31.15 22.06
CA VAL A 751 -4.80 30.60 20.90
C VAL A 751 -5.71 31.68 20.34
N TYR A 752 -5.36 32.20 19.17
CA TYR A 752 -6.00 33.36 18.54
C TYR A 752 -6.73 32.95 17.26
N GLY A 753 -8.03 33.29 17.16
CA GLY A 753 -8.85 33.03 15.99
C GLY A 753 -9.28 34.33 15.31
N PRO A 754 -8.53 34.87 14.34
CA PRO A 754 -8.76 36.18 13.73
C PRO A 754 -10.11 36.34 13.03
N LYS A 755 -10.80 35.25 12.73
CA LYS A 755 -12.12 35.28 12.07
C LYS A 755 -13.29 35.17 13.05
N CYS A 756 -13.02 34.97 14.33
CA CYS A 756 -14.03 34.57 15.29
C CYS A 756 -14.45 35.65 16.28
N GLY A 757 -13.77 36.77 16.29
CA GLY A 757 -14.12 37.89 17.20
C GLY A 757 -14.00 39.23 16.49
N ASN A 758 -15.07 39.93 16.35
CA ASN A 758 -15.02 41.34 15.97
C ASN A 758 -14.32 42.10 17.11
N GLY A 759 -13.08 42.50 16.90
CA GLY A 759 -12.36 43.41 17.80
C GLY A 759 -11.32 42.81 18.71
N VAL A 760 -11.03 41.49 18.69
CA VAL A 760 -9.95 40.93 19.49
C VAL A 760 -8.60 41.37 18.92
N PRO A 761 -7.76 42.07 19.71
CA PRO A 761 -6.48 42.55 19.25
C PRO A 761 -5.54 41.36 18.90
N ARG A 762 -4.71 41.57 17.90
CA ARG A 762 -3.67 40.58 17.56
C ARG A 762 -2.62 40.52 18.71
N PRO A 763 -2.12 39.33 19.07
CA PRO A 763 -1.08 39.20 20.07
C PRO A 763 0.11 40.13 19.79
N GLY A 764 0.54 40.85 20.83
CA GLY A 764 1.60 41.86 20.72
C GLY A 764 2.98 41.31 20.41
N ARG A 765 3.99 42.20 20.29
CA ARG A 765 5.39 41.84 19.95
C ARG A 765 6.06 40.91 20.97
N GLN A 766 5.51 40.80 22.16
CA GLN A 766 5.98 39.91 23.24
C GLN A 766 5.65 38.41 22.94
N PHE A 767 4.84 38.13 21.94
CA PHE A 767 4.50 36.77 21.54
C PHE A 767 5.07 36.44 20.18
N THR A 768 5.42 35.18 20.00
CA THR A 768 5.86 34.60 18.72
C THR A 768 4.76 33.69 18.19
N HIS A 769 4.37 33.88 16.94
CA HIS A 769 3.49 32.98 16.25
C HIS A 769 4.22 31.67 15.90
N VAL A 770 3.76 30.54 16.37
CA VAL A 770 4.43 29.24 16.21
C VAL A 770 3.66 28.27 15.33
N ALA A 771 2.33 28.32 15.31
CA ALA A 771 1.53 27.42 14.50
C ALA A 771 0.19 28.04 14.06
N THR A 772 -0.33 27.56 12.94
CA THR A 772 -1.70 27.89 12.46
C THR A 772 -2.43 26.63 12.08
N ARG A 773 -3.67 26.49 12.51
CA ARG A 773 -4.57 25.46 12.04
C ARG A 773 -5.93 26.01 11.73
N LYS A 774 -6.43 25.78 10.50
CA LYS A 774 -7.68 26.38 10.02
C LYS A 774 -7.69 27.90 10.28
N ASP A 775 -8.59 28.36 11.14
CA ASP A 775 -8.76 29.76 11.49
C ASP A 775 -8.11 30.15 12.83
N GLU A 776 -7.40 29.24 13.47
CA GLU A 776 -6.75 29.44 14.75
C GLU A 776 -5.22 29.53 14.62
N GLN A 777 -4.61 30.39 15.43
CA GLN A 777 -3.17 30.60 15.52
C GLN A 777 -2.72 30.42 16.97
N LEU A 778 -1.64 29.69 17.16
CA LEU A 778 -0.96 29.57 18.45
C LEU A 778 0.19 30.56 18.52
N TRP A 779 0.19 31.35 19.57
CA TRP A 779 1.24 32.33 19.91
C TRP A 779 1.83 31.97 21.25
N ILE A 780 3.16 32.02 21.37
CA ILE A 780 3.90 31.73 22.60
C ILE A 780 4.68 32.98 23.00
N ARG A 781 4.71 33.28 24.31
CA ARG A 781 5.48 34.41 24.86
C ARG A 781 6.96 34.24 24.56
N LYS A 782 7.59 35.31 24.11
CA LYS A 782 9.05 35.35 23.97
C LYS A 782 9.67 35.36 25.36
N ARG A 783 10.59 34.48 25.61
CA ARG A 783 11.42 34.45 26.82
C ARG A 783 12.72 35.14 26.58
#